data_8ddfae94399d8cdd68d5268e2bb6a80c
#
_entry.id   8ddfae94399d8cdd68d5268e2bb6a80c
#
_cell.length_a   1.000
_cell.length_b   1.000
_cell.length_c   1.000
_cell.angle_alpha   90.00
_cell.angle_beta   90.00
_cell.angle_gamma   90.00
#
_symmetry.space_group_name_H-M   'P 1'
#
loop_
_entity.id
_entity.type
_entity.pdbx_description
1 polymer ?
#
loop_
_entity_poly.entity_id
_entity_poly.type
_entity_poly.pdbx_seq_one_letter_code
_entity_poly.pdbx_strand_id
1 'polypeptide(L)'
;TSRIFRFAQGAAPVQLDPALSPVASTYQVTAQVLQTLLVADHYTGSPETTDSLCREWKISDDRLTHTFVLRDNVHFSNGTALTAATVVQNFQRWQALATGEATAALAVPAQPLYAWGFGVPEQPAQQKASADTSAASSDTASPTAGASASATADAQSTASPSADPMSHGAQKDADAKAETTKPEPKPVSFTPLVTSVKEQDGAVVVTLSRPSLSFGRILTQQAFGIIDPALFGGDQKLTGIPVGTGAFRIESSEKGAVRLLPNEHFDGARPQIDEIQISTLTSSDKRYFALVEGIIDACDQVNSSDLGQLARDGYQTPGRDPFSLVYLNLNTAHPVLKNISVRRAIAHAVDRGALHQYYPQGTSDAQTLVSPSFRIQTDRPKEHTDRNQDLSRSLLATAGYSNQVIECYYPADVSLPWVDTPQKVYSEMVASLIEVGLNIVPVPLTWEQYHAKVNEPSSTRGIALAGFYGMYRDPYAFFGPVLAPMIAEQQVRSLVTEAPESMTTGVKAKAAELPSSEGADSNIRIQATPSPQPSFSPSPANPEESASVSPSPTPTPSPSATPVPVDASPSFLQIMESIRAADSAESVDAQRELYAKVISQLGQFMPAVPLLNATSKVAVSRSVQGYQTEQNAIEFFSKLRLS
;
A
#
# COMPACT_ATOMS: atom_id res chain seq x y z
N THR A 1 -24.30 7.02 -36.79
CA THR A 1 -24.18 7.67 -35.47
C THR A 1 -22.95 7.09 -34.76
N SER A 2 -22.06 7.93 -34.27
CA SER A 2 -20.85 7.51 -33.53
C SER A 2 -21.26 6.77 -32.23
N ARG A 3 -20.65 5.62 -31.97
CA ARG A 3 -20.88 4.78 -30.77
C ARG A 3 -19.97 5.25 -29.66
N ILE A 4 -20.45 6.19 -28.87
CA ILE A 4 -19.70 6.77 -27.75
C ILE A 4 -20.13 6.10 -26.45
N PHE A 5 -19.19 5.52 -25.71
CA PHE A 5 -19.41 5.00 -24.37
C PHE A 5 -18.95 6.02 -23.32
N ARG A 6 -19.86 6.44 -22.46
CA ARG A 6 -19.62 7.46 -21.42
C ARG A 6 -19.64 6.81 -20.07
N PHE A 7 -18.49 6.84 -19.40
CA PHE A 7 -18.30 6.27 -18.05
C PHE A 7 -18.00 7.37 -17.04
N ALA A 8 -18.61 7.33 -15.87
CA ALA A 8 -18.29 8.24 -14.77
C ALA A 8 -17.68 7.49 -13.59
N GLN A 9 -16.53 7.95 -13.14
CA GLN A 9 -15.87 7.48 -11.91
C GLN A 9 -15.97 8.51 -10.79
N GLY A 10 -15.84 8.08 -9.54
CA GLY A 10 -16.03 8.92 -8.36
C GLY A 10 -14.80 9.71 -7.91
N ALA A 11 -13.64 9.49 -8.51
CA ALA A 11 -12.41 10.22 -8.26
C ALA A 11 -11.66 10.48 -9.55
N ALA A 12 -10.97 11.60 -9.66
CA ALA A 12 -10.10 11.88 -10.78
C ALA A 12 -8.82 11.04 -10.72
N PRO A 13 -8.19 10.70 -11.85
CA PRO A 13 -6.82 10.24 -11.84
C PRO A 13 -5.91 11.29 -11.20
N VAL A 14 -5.05 10.88 -10.28
CA VAL A 14 -4.05 11.79 -9.70
C VAL A 14 -3.04 12.19 -10.78
N GLN A 15 -2.63 11.22 -11.57
CA GLN A 15 -1.84 11.36 -12.80
C GLN A 15 -2.05 10.12 -13.66
N LEU A 16 -1.67 10.19 -14.95
CA LEU A 16 -1.85 9.07 -15.89
C LEU A 16 -0.64 8.12 -15.96
N ASP A 17 0.34 8.28 -15.09
CA ASP A 17 1.44 7.33 -14.95
C ASP A 17 1.08 6.26 -13.92
N PRO A 18 0.76 5.02 -14.34
CA PRO A 18 0.31 3.98 -13.42
C PRO A 18 1.43 3.48 -12.49
N ALA A 19 2.69 3.69 -12.85
CA ALA A 19 3.83 3.33 -12.01
C ALA A 19 4.01 4.29 -10.81
N LEU A 20 3.44 5.50 -10.88
CA LEU A 20 3.52 6.52 -9.84
C LEU A 20 2.16 6.82 -9.18
N SER A 21 1.06 6.34 -9.75
CA SER A 21 -0.30 6.59 -9.28
C SER A 21 -1.07 5.28 -9.08
N PRO A 22 -0.83 4.56 -7.96
CA PRO A 22 -1.43 3.25 -7.70
C PRO A 22 -2.88 3.37 -7.21
N VAL A 23 -3.72 4.09 -7.95
CA VAL A 23 -5.12 4.34 -7.60
C VAL A 23 -6.06 3.84 -8.70
N ALA A 24 -7.22 3.34 -8.29
CA ALA A 24 -8.21 2.76 -9.20
C ALA A 24 -8.61 3.71 -10.33
N SER A 25 -8.76 5.01 -10.05
CA SER A 25 -9.14 6.01 -11.05
C SER A 25 -8.09 6.21 -12.15
N THR A 26 -6.81 6.06 -11.87
CA THR A 26 -5.74 6.02 -12.86
C THR A 26 -5.78 4.71 -13.65
N TYR A 27 -5.87 3.58 -12.94
CA TYR A 27 -5.87 2.27 -13.57
C TYR A 27 -7.05 2.04 -14.49
N GLN A 28 -8.24 2.59 -14.17
CA GLN A 28 -9.42 2.50 -15.03
C GLN A 28 -9.18 3.12 -16.41
N VAL A 29 -8.42 4.22 -16.48
CA VAL A 29 -8.01 4.85 -17.74
C VAL A 29 -6.90 4.04 -18.41
N THR A 30 -5.83 3.76 -17.69
CA THR A 30 -4.62 3.15 -18.27
C THR A 30 -4.83 1.69 -18.70
N ALA A 31 -5.78 0.97 -18.09
CA ALA A 31 -6.16 -0.39 -18.50
C ALA A 31 -6.72 -0.46 -19.92
N GLN A 32 -7.29 0.62 -20.44
CA GLN A 32 -7.78 0.67 -21.82
C GLN A 32 -6.66 0.87 -22.85
N VAL A 33 -5.50 1.35 -22.39
CA VAL A 33 -4.41 1.86 -23.23
C VAL A 33 -3.15 0.99 -23.14
N LEU A 34 -2.89 0.41 -21.96
CA LEU A 34 -1.67 -0.34 -21.70
C LEU A 34 -1.96 -1.84 -21.57
N GLN A 35 -1.06 -2.65 -22.09
CA GLN A 35 -1.05 -4.10 -21.85
C GLN A 35 0.14 -4.47 -20.97
N THR A 36 -0.01 -5.55 -20.22
CA THR A 36 1.00 -6.13 -19.34
C THR A 36 1.65 -7.36 -19.95
N LEU A 37 2.80 -7.78 -19.43
CA LEU A 37 3.47 -9.02 -19.87
C LEU A 37 2.66 -10.27 -19.56
N LEU A 38 1.93 -10.26 -18.46
CA LEU A 38 1.03 -11.32 -18.02
C LEU A 38 -0.31 -10.70 -17.63
N VAL A 39 -1.38 -11.45 -17.77
CA VAL A 39 -2.71 -11.08 -17.27
C VAL A 39 -3.14 -12.08 -16.19
N ALA A 40 -4.05 -11.67 -15.34
CA ALA A 40 -4.65 -12.58 -14.36
C ALA A 40 -5.82 -13.32 -15.02
N ASP A 41 -5.85 -14.64 -14.90
CA ASP A 41 -7.04 -15.42 -15.25
C ASP A 41 -8.24 -14.92 -14.46
N HIS A 42 -9.36 -14.68 -15.12
CA HIS A 42 -10.55 -14.06 -14.54
C HIS A 42 -11.11 -14.85 -13.33
N TYR A 43 -11.01 -16.18 -13.34
CA TYR A 43 -11.59 -17.04 -12.31
C TYR A 43 -10.60 -17.38 -11.19
N THR A 44 -9.36 -17.70 -11.56
CA THR A 44 -8.34 -18.17 -10.62
C THR A 44 -7.40 -17.06 -10.14
N GLY A 45 -7.27 -15.99 -10.93
CA GLY A 45 -6.28 -14.93 -10.71
C GLY A 45 -4.85 -15.38 -10.96
N SER A 46 -4.64 -16.56 -11.55
CA SER A 46 -3.32 -17.05 -11.89
C SER A 46 -2.73 -16.25 -13.05
N PRO A 47 -1.42 -15.95 -13.04
CA PRO A 47 -0.79 -15.28 -14.18
C PRO A 47 -0.81 -16.17 -15.42
N GLU A 48 -1.22 -15.60 -16.54
CA GLU A 48 -1.26 -16.29 -17.83
C GLU A 48 -0.87 -15.37 -18.99
N THR A 49 -0.68 -15.98 -20.16
CA THR A 49 -0.28 -15.27 -21.38
C THR A 49 -1.45 -14.94 -22.32
N THR A 50 -2.64 -15.45 -22.08
CA THR A 50 -3.85 -15.17 -22.87
C THR A 50 -4.18 -13.68 -22.82
N ASP A 51 -4.36 -13.05 -23.99
CA ASP A 51 -4.62 -11.61 -24.11
C ASP A 51 -3.51 -10.68 -23.53
N SER A 52 -2.32 -11.21 -23.23
CA SER A 52 -1.16 -10.45 -22.75
C SER A 52 -0.17 -10.11 -23.87
N LEU A 53 0.93 -9.45 -23.54
CA LEU A 53 2.02 -9.17 -24.50
C LEU A 53 2.92 -10.38 -24.76
N CYS A 54 2.82 -11.42 -23.95
CA CYS A 54 3.61 -12.64 -24.11
C CYS A 54 2.81 -13.74 -24.80
N ARG A 55 3.48 -14.47 -25.70
CA ARG A 55 2.98 -15.75 -26.20
C ARG A 55 3.43 -16.93 -25.36
N GLU A 56 4.52 -16.76 -24.60
CA GLU A 56 5.07 -17.79 -23.74
C GLU A 56 5.78 -17.18 -22.53
N TRP A 57 5.64 -17.81 -21.39
CA TRP A 57 6.35 -17.49 -20.16
C TRP A 57 6.96 -18.77 -19.59
N LYS A 58 8.30 -18.79 -19.48
CA LYS A 58 9.08 -19.93 -18.98
C LYS A 58 9.71 -19.58 -17.65
N ILE A 59 9.74 -20.56 -16.75
CA ILE A 59 10.40 -20.46 -15.44
C ILE A 59 11.43 -21.58 -15.38
N SER A 60 12.68 -21.28 -15.00
CA SER A 60 13.73 -22.26 -14.79
C SER A 60 13.41 -23.21 -13.62
N ASP A 61 14.04 -24.39 -13.59
CA ASP A 61 13.79 -25.39 -12.55
C ASP A 61 14.10 -24.88 -11.13
N ASP A 62 15.11 -24.01 -10.99
CA ASP A 62 15.45 -23.33 -9.73
C ASP A 62 14.52 -22.15 -9.41
N ARG A 63 13.58 -21.83 -10.30
CA ARG A 63 12.62 -20.72 -10.20
C ARG A 63 13.26 -19.33 -10.08
N LEU A 64 14.53 -19.17 -10.50
CA LEU A 64 15.23 -17.89 -10.43
C LEU A 64 15.18 -17.12 -11.74
N THR A 65 15.03 -17.81 -12.87
CA THR A 65 15.03 -17.19 -14.20
C THR A 65 13.65 -17.27 -14.84
N HIS A 66 13.10 -16.11 -15.20
CA HIS A 66 11.83 -15.99 -15.89
C HIS A 66 12.08 -15.44 -17.30
N THR A 67 11.69 -16.20 -18.33
CA THR A 67 11.83 -15.83 -19.72
C THR A 67 10.48 -15.50 -20.34
N PHE A 68 10.31 -14.29 -20.81
CA PHE A 68 9.10 -13.80 -21.47
C PHE A 68 9.33 -13.70 -22.96
N VAL A 69 8.64 -14.54 -23.75
CA VAL A 69 8.67 -14.50 -25.20
C VAL A 69 7.49 -13.67 -25.68
N LEU A 70 7.77 -12.52 -26.29
CA LEU A 70 6.74 -11.59 -26.74
C LEU A 70 5.96 -12.12 -27.95
N ARG A 71 4.73 -11.64 -28.12
CA ARG A 71 3.98 -11.85 -29.36
C ARG A 71 4.62 -11.07 -30.51
N ASP A 72 4.51 -11.62 -31.71
CA ASP A 72 5.05 -10.99 -32.91
C ASP A 72 4.12 -9.85 -33.39
N ASN A 73 4.68 -8.85 -34.06
CA ASN A 73 3.97 -7.75 -34.72
C ASN A 73 3.09 -6.87 -33.81
N VAL A 74 3.41 -6.77 -32.51
CA VAL A 74 2.77 -5.85 -31.59
C VAL A 74 3.35 -4.45 -31.78
N HIS A 75 2.48 -3.44 -31.87
CA HIS A 75 2.88 -2.04 -32.00
C HIS A 75 2.22 -1.16 -30.96
N PHE A 76 2.93 -0.14 -30.55
CA PHE A 76 2.34 0.97 -29.79
C PHE A 76 1.36 1.76 -30.64
N SER A 77 0.46 2.50 -30.02
CA SER A 77 -0.57 3.28 -30.72
C SER A 77 -0.01 4.39 -31.63
N ASN A 78 1.26 4.74 -31.49
CA ASN A 78 1.98 5.64 -32.39
C ASN A 78 2.68 4.91 -33.55
N GLY A 79 2.50 3.60 -33.69
CA GLY A 79 3.07 2.77 -34.75
C GLY A 79 4.49 2.23 -34.45
N THR A 80 5.11 2.60 -33.33
CA THR A 80 6.41 2.04 -32.92
C THR A 80 6.26 0.56 -32.54
N ALA A 81 7.19 -0.28 -33.01
CA ALA A 81 7.16 -1.71 -32.69
C ALA A 81 7.52 -2.00 -31.22
N LEU A 82 6.79 -2.91 -30.59
CA LEU A 82 7.16 -3.48 -29.30
C LEU A 82 8.31 -4.49 -29.50
N THR A 83 9.38 -4.34 -28.75
CA THR A 83 10.53 -5.25 -28.77
C THR A 83 10.92 -5.67 -27.36
N ALA A 84 11.73 -6.72 -27.21
CA ALA A 84 12.29 -7.10 -25.93
C ALA A 84 13.11 -5.95 -25.30
N ALA A 85 13.83 -5.18 -26.11
CA ALA A 85 14.58 -4.01 -25.64
C ALA A 85 13.67 -2.94 -25.03
N THR A 86 12.50 -2.65 -25.62
CA THR A 86 11.54 -1.68 -25.07
C THR A 86 10.95 -2.16 -23.74
N VAL A 87 10.73 -3.45 -23.57
CA VAL A 87 10.30 -4.03 -22.30
C VAL A 87 11.40 -3.92 -21.23
N VAL A 88 12.65 -4.24 -21.59
CA VAL A 88 13.80 -4.05 -20.68
C VAL A 88 13.90 -2.61 -20.18
N GLN A 89 13.69 -1.62 -21.05
CA GLN A 89 13.67 -0.20 -20.67
C GLN A 89 12.55 0.13 -19.67
N ASN A 90 11.37 -0.51 -19.78
CA ASN A 90 10.30 -0.36 -18.79
C ASN A 90 10.73 -0.92 -17.41
N PHE A 91 11.38 -2.09 -17.36
CA PHE A 91 11.93 -2.62 -16.11
C PHE A 91 13.01 -1.70 -15.51
N GLN A 92 13.90 -1.15 -16.33
CA GLN A 92 14.92 -0.19 -15.88
C GLN A 92 14.27 1.08 -15.30
N ARG A 93 13.21 1.56 -15.93
CA ARG A 93 12.42 2.67 -15.42
C ARG A 93 11.80 2.34 -14.06
N TRP A 94 11.14 1.19 -13.93
CA TRP A 94 10.56 0.76 -12.65
C TRP A 94 11.61 0.63 -11.56
N GLN A 95 12.78 0.12 -11.87
CA GLN A 95 13.90 0.07 -10.93
C GLN A 95 14.30 1.48 -10.46
N ALA A 96 14.50 2.39 -11.38
CA ALA A 96 14.88 3.77 -11.06
C ALA A 96 13.81 4.49 -10.22
N LEU A 97 12.52 4.30 -10.55
CA LEU A 97 11.41 4.85 -9.76
C LEU A 97 11.34 4.25 -8.36
N ALA A 98 11.59 2.94 -8.21
CA ALA A 98 11.51 2.26 -6.92
C ALA A 98 12.68 2.59 -5.99
N THR A 99 13.86 2.93 -6.53
CA THR A 99 15.10 3.16 -5.78
C THR A 99 15.52 4.64 -5.73
N GLY A 100 14.80 5.53 -6.43
CA GLY A 100 15.11 6.96 -6.48
C GLY A 100 14.74 7.71 -5.20
N GLU A 101 15.53 8.72 -4.85
CA GLU A 101 15.30 9.56 -3.65
C GLU A 101 13.94 10.25 -3.63
N ALA A 102 13.42 10.64 -4.80
CA ALA A 102 12.12 11.32 -4.93
C ALA A 102 10.92 10.41 -4.61
N THR A 103 11.13 9.11 -4.57
CA THR A 103 10.07 8.10 -4.41
C THR A 103 10.03 7.44 -3.04
N ALA A 104 11.00 7.75 -2.16
CA ALA A 104 11.00 7.26 -0.77
C ALA A 104 9.72 7.66 0.01
N ALA A 105 9.07 8.73 -0.41
CA ALA A 105 7.83 9.24 0.19
C ALA A 105 6.55 8.71 -0.49
N LEU A 106 6.64 7.98 -1.60
CA LEU A 106 5.49 7.49 -2.35
C LEU A 106 5.50 5.96 -2.40
N ALA A 107 4.33 5.34 -2.20
CA ALA A 107 4.17 3.91 -2.42
C ALA A 107 4.23 3.63 -3.93
N VAL A 108 5.42 3.32 -4.45
CA VAL A 108 5.64 2.97 -5.85
C VAL A 108 5.39 1.47 -6.04
N PRO A 109 4.52 1.04 -6.95
CA PRO A 109 4.20 -0.38 -7.16
C PRO A 109 5.40 -1.29 -7.44
N ALA A 110 6.49 -0.76 -7.98
CA ALA A 110 7.72 -1.50 -8.25
C ALA A 110 8.63 -1.70 -7.01
N GLN A 111 8.35 -1.06 -5.89
CA GLN A 111 9.16 -1.21 -4.67
C GLN A 111 9.30 -2.67 -4.20
N PRO A 112 8.25 -3.52 -4.24
CA PRO A 112 8.40 -4.93 -3.89
C PRO A 112 9.42 -5.68 -4.76
N LEU A 113 9.66 -5.25 -5.99
CA LEU A 113 10.60 -5.89 -6.89
C LEU A 113 12.04 -5.39 -6.70
N TYR A 114 12.25 -4.12 -6.37
CA TYR A 114 13.56 -3.48 -6.44
C TYR A 114 14.04 -2.87 -5.12
N ALA A 115 13.17 -2.25 -4.33
CA ALA A 115 13.61 -1.53 -3.13
C ALA A 115 13.68 -2.43 -1.90
N TRP A 116 12.70 -3.26 -1.69
CA TRP A 116 12.57 -4.11 -0.50
C TRP A 116 12.32 -5.58 -0.81
N GLY A 117 12.06 -5.92 -2.06
CA GLY A 117 12.08 -7.30 -2.59
C GLY A 117 11.37 -8.35 -1.73
N PHE A 118 10.35 -8.01 -0.95
CA PHE A 118 9.85 -8.81 0.17
C PHE A 118 10.98 -9.15 1.17
N GLY A 119 12.02 -8.33 1.23
CA GLY A 119 13.27 -8.64 1.89
C GLY A 119 13.32 -8.16 3.33
N VAL A 120 13.99 -8.96 4.14
CA VAL A 120 14.56 -8.58 5.42
C VAL A 120 15.85 -7.82 5.12
N PRO A 121 16.19 -6.78 5.94
CA PRO A 121 17.50 -6.17 5.87
C PRO A 121 18.59 -7.23 5.91
N GLU A 122 19.60 -7.13 5.05
CA GLU A 122 20.80 -7.94 5.16
C GLU A 122 21.43 -7.74 6.52
N GLN A 123 21.41 -8.77 7.35
CA GLN A 123 22.26 -8.78 8.53
C GLN A 123 23.71 -8.92 8.03
N PRO A 124 24.67 -8.09 8.50
CA PRO A 124 26.06 -8.31 8.20
C PRO A 124 26.38 -9.75 8.58
N ALA A 125 26.98 -10.48 7.63
CA ALA A 125 27.35 -11.88 7.82
C ALA A 125 28.06 -12.00 9.17
N GLN A 126 27.46 -12.71 10.11
CA GLN A 126 28.14 -13.14 11.32
C GLN A 126 29.29 -14.00 10.82
N GLN A 127 30.52 -13.49 10.94
CA GLN A 127 31.69 -14.33 10.80
C GLN A 127 31.48 -15.55 11.70
N LYS A 128 31.21 -16.70 11.10
CA LYS A 128 31.31 -17.97 11.79
C LYS A 128 32.72 -18.02 12.35
N ALA A 129 32.83 -17.84 13.66
CA ALA A 129 34.06 -18.19 14.37
C ALA A 129 34.24 -19.69 14.14
N SER A 130 35.18 -20.02 13.26
CA SER A 130 35.69 -21.37 13.10
C SER A 130 36.34 -21.75 14.42
N ALA A 131 35.67 -22.62 15.15
CA ALA A 131 36.28 -23.35 16.26
C ALA A 131 37.28 -24.34 15.65
N ASP A 132 38.53 -23.90 15.55
CA ASP A 132 39.66 -24.78 15.31
C ASP A 132 39.97 -25.53 16.57
N THR A 133 39.56 -26.79 16.60
CA THR A 133 40.06 -27.77 17.56
C THR A 133 41.36 -28.31 17.03
N SER A 134 42.42 -27.91 17.72
CA SER A 134 43.79 -28.44 17.55
C SER A 134 43.82 -29.94 17.81
N ALA A 135 44.42 -30.70 16.86
CA ALA A 135 45.05 -31.96 17.14
C ALA A 135 46.44 -31.96 16.48
N ALA A 136 47.44 -32.08 17.33
CA ALA A 136 48.83 -32.10 16.99
C ALA A 136 49.22 -33.41 16.28
N SER A 137 50.15 -33.32 15.31
CA SER A 137 51.27 -34.25 15.20
C SER A 137 52.36 -33.73 14.27
N SER A 138 53.55 -33.83 14.78
CA SER A 138 54.89 -33.59 14.30
C SER A 138 55.26 -34.22 12.93
N ASP A 139 56.06 -33.55 12.08
CA ASP A 139 57.47 -33.81 11.90
C ASP A 139 58.07 -33.11 10.67
N THR A 140 59.21 -32.49 10.94
CA THR A 140 60.48 -32.35 10.22
C THR A 140 60.55 -31.93 8.73
N ALA A 141 61.28 -30.85 8.50
CA ALA A 141 62.47 -30.64 7.67
C ALA A 141 62.40 -29.37 6.79
N SER A 142 63.28 -28.45 7.14
CA SER A 142 63.89 -27.40 6.27
C SER A 142 65.05 -28.06 5.47
N PRO A 143 65.81 -27.36 4.58
CA PRO A 143 65.83 -25.96 4.17
C PRO A 143 66.18 -25.72 2.66
N THR A 144 66.30 -24.47 2.27
CA THR A 144 67.28 -23.78 1.39
C THR A 144 66.62 -22.76 0.47
N ALA A 145 66.88 -21.50 0.60
CA ALA A 145 67.98 -20.58 0.27
C ALA A 145 67.87 -19.96 -1.13
N GLY A 146 68.04 -18.67 -1.19
CA GLY A 146 68.37 -17.88 -2.35
C GLY A 146 67.59 -16.58 -2.46
N ALA A 147 67.99 -15.45 -1.87
CA ALA A 147 68.93 -14.42 -2.28
C ALA A 147 68.50 -13.74 -3.58
N SER A 148 68.35 -12.45 -3.75
CA SER A 148 69.22 -11.29 -3.47
C SER A 148 68.47 -10.02 -3.91
N ALA A 149 68.44 -8.96 -3.16
CA ALA A 149 69.19 -7.69 -3.31
C ALA A 149 68.68 -6.78 -4.45
N SER A 150 68.56 -5.48 -4.38
CA SER A 150 69.27 -4.37 -3.77
C SER A 150 68.42 -3.10 -3.94
N ALA A 151 68.27 -2.24 -2.97
CA ALA A 151 68.99 -0.99 -2.70
C ALA A 151 68.71 0.12 -3.72
N THR A 152 68.44 1.36 -3.37
CA THR A 152 69.12 2.39 -2.57
C THR A 152 68.19 3.59 -2.46
N ALA A 153 68.01 4.23 -1.33
CA ALA A 153 68.66 5.39 -0.73
C ALA A 153 68.44 6.70 -1.53
N ASP A 154 68.13 7.83 -1.01
CA ASP A 154 68.67 8.75 0.01
C ASP A 154 67.69 9.91 0.19
N ALA A 155 67.33 10.43 1.27
CA ALA A 155 68.09 11.17 2.33
C ALA A 155 67.68 12.65 2.40
N GLN A 156 67.49 13.05 3.65
CA GLN A 156 67.87 14.33 4.30
C GLN A 156 66.91 15.52 4.12
N SER A 157 66.52 16.21 5.10
CA SER A 157 66.85 16.66 6.46
C SER A 157 66.31 18.09 6.52
N THR A 158 65.88 18.71 7.52
CA THR A 158 66.38 19.18 8.79
C THR A 158 65.38 20.01 9.52
N ALA A 159 65.22 19.82 10.75
CA ALA A 159 65.55 20.56 11.95
C ALA A 159 64.50 21.52 12.52
N SER A 160 64.17 21.22 13.77
CA SER A 160 63.63 22.10 14.84
C SER A 160 64.65 23.21 15.23
N PRO A 161 64.42 24.17 16.21
CA PRO A 161 63.82 23.95 17.51
C PRO A 161 63.13 25.19 18.22
N SER A 162 62.63 24.92 19.41
CA SER A 162 62.59 25.77 20.64
C SER A 162 61.41 26.75 20.81
N ALA A 163 60.85 27.00 21.96
CA ALA A 163 61.10 26.71 23.37
C ALA A 163 59.85 26.95 24.20
N ASP A 164 59.73 26.20 25.28
CA ASP A 164 58.89 26.46 26.49
C ASP A 164 59.30 27.77 27.23
N PRO A 165 58.68 28.26 28.35
CA PRO A 165 58.08 27.46 29.40
C PRO A 165 56.96 28.13 30.27
N MET A 166 56.42 27.30 31.21
CA MET A 166 55.88 27.62 32.57
C MET A 166 54.41 28.11 32.66
N SER A 167 53.55 27.73 33.62
CA SER A 167 53.61 26.93 34.85
C SER A 167 52.23 26.87 35.51
N HIS A 168 52.02 25.93 36.42
CA HIS A 168 51.03 25.82 37.53
C HIS A 168 49.60 25.37 37.09
N GLY A 169 49.11 24.22 37.42
CA GLY A 169 49.06 23.56 38.76
C GLY A 169 47.65 23.56 39.30
N ALA A 170 46.89 22.45 39.12
CA ALA A 170 45.91 22.01 40.11
C ALA A 170 45.35 20.63 39.74
N GLN A 171 45.71 19.70 40.55
CA GLN A 171 45.19 18.35 40.58
C GLN A 171 43.74 18.40 41.06
N LYS A 172 42.79 17.79 40.28
CA LYS A 172 41.52 17.33 40.80
C LYS A 172 41.14 16.02 40.10
N ASP A 173 40.99 15.02 40.92
CA ASP A 173 40.43 13.72 40.61
C ASP A 173 39.10 13.84 39.90
N ALA A 174 38.97 13.16 38.79
CA ALA A 174 37.67 12.91 38.20
C ALA A 174 37.65 11.46 37.72
N ASP A 175 36.86 10.67 38.42
CA ASP A 175 36.39 9.36 38.00
C ASP A 175 35.85 9.41 36.59
N ALA A 176 36.57 8.83 35.65
CA ALA A 176 36.09 8.59 34.30
C ALA A 176 35.13 7.42 34.33
N LYS A 177 33.84 7.72 34.46
CA LYS A 177 32.77 6.81 34.12
C LYS A 177 32.92 6.50 32.62
N ALA A 178 33.30 5.27 32.31
CA ALA A 178 33.24 4.76 30.96
C ALA A 178 31.77 4.77 30.50
N GLU A 179 31.43 5.75 29.69
CA GLU A 179 30.17 5.79 28.96
C GLU A 179 30.25 4.68 27.92
N THR A 180 29.55 3.58 28.16
CA THR A 180 29.32 2.53 27.16
C THR A 180 28.49 3.15 26.06
N THR A 181 29.16 3.61 25.01
CA THR A 181 28.52 4.00 23.75
C THR A 181 27.74 2.81 23.24
N LYS A 182 26.40 2.95 23.31
CA LYS A 182 25.46 2.01 22.68
C LYS A 182 25.83 1.95 21.21
N PRO A 183 26.08 0.75 20.62
CA PRO A 183 26.46 0.66 19.22
C PRO A 183 25.36 1.31 18.36
N GLU A 184 25.75 2.24 17.50
CA GLU A 184 24.85 2.83 16.53
C GLU A 184 24.23 1.71 15.66
N PRO A 185 22.91 1.77 15.42
CA PRO A 185 22.26 0.79 14.56
C PRO A 185 22.84 0.89 13.15
N LYS A 186 23.41 -0.20 12.67
CA LYS A 186 23.93 -0.28 11.29
C LYS A 186 22.81 -0.09 10.29
N PRO A 187 23.08 0.55 9.15
CA PRO A 187 22.11 0.76 8.09
C PRO A 187 21.49 -0.58 7.64
N VAL A 188 20.21 -0.53 7.35
CA VAL A 188 19.41 -1.68 6.96
C VAL A 188 19.38 -1.72 5.43
N SER A 189 20.05 -2.69 4.83
CA SER A 189 20.07 -2.91 3.38
C SER A 189 19.08 -4.02 3.01
N PHE A 190 18.31 -3.82 1.94
CA PHE A 190 17.36 -4.80 1.43
C PHE A 190 17.87 -5.41 0.12
N THR A 191 17.85 -6.73 0.02
CA THR A 191 18.15 -7.41 -1.24
C THR A 191 16.96 -7.30 -2.19
N PRO A 192 17.08 -6.68 -3.37
CA PRO A 192 15.99 -6.60 -4.33
C PRO A 192 15.58 -8.00 -4.83
N LEU A 193 14.31 -8.19 -5.15
CA LEU A 193 13.83 -9.44 -5.73
C LEU A 193 14.39 -9.60 -7.15
N VAL A 194 14.27 -8.57 -7.99
CA VAL A 194 14.80 -8.57 -9.36
C VAL A 194 16.25 -8.09 -9.36
N THR A 195 17.16 -8.95 -9.77
CA THR A 195 18.61 -8.65 -9.81
C THR A 195 19.11 -8.29 -11.21
N SER A 196 18.44 -8.80 -12.25
CA SER A 196 18.83 -8.55 -13.64
C SER A 196 17.64 -8.64 -14.56
N VAL A 197 17.59 -7.74 -15.54
CA VAL A 197 16.67 -7.81 -16.68
C VAL A 197 17.45 -7.53 -17.95
N LYS A 198 17.39 -8.42 -18.92
CA LYS A 198 18.12 -8.30 -20.17
C LYS A 198 17.34 -8.87 -21.35
N GLU A 199 17.63 -8.39 -22.53
CA GLU A 199 17.26 -9.05 -23.79
C GLU A 199 18.23 -10.20 -24.07
N GLN A 200 17.69 -11.34 -24.42
CA GLN A 200 18.45 -12.50 -24.86
C GLN A 200 17.64 -13.27 -25.88
N ASP A 201 18.20 -13.48 -27.08
CA ASP A 201 17.57 -14.23 -28.19
C ASP A 201 16.16 -13.73 -28.54
N GLY A 202 15.94 -12.39 -28.45
CA GLY A 202 14.66 -11.74 -28.72
C GLY A 202 13.62 -11.88 -27.60
N ALA A 203 13.97 -12.50 -26.48
CA ALA A 203 13.13 -12.62 -25.30
C ALA A 203 13.60 -11.70 -24.17
N VAL A 204 12.72 -11.41 -23.23
CA VAL A 204 13.04 -10.68 -21.99
C VAL A 204 13.36 -11.71 -20.91
N VAL A 205 14.58 -11.68 -20.38
CA VAL A 205 15.05 -12.59 -19.33
C VAL A 205 15.20 -11.81 -18.03
N VAL A 206 14.43 -12.20 -17.02
CA VAL A 206 14.45 -11.62 -15.68
C VAL A 206 15.05 -12.63 -14.71
N THR A 207 16.07 -12.20 -13.94
CA THR A 207 16.68 -13.02 -12.91
C THR A 207 16.29 -12.50 -11.54
N LEU A 208 15.88 -13.41 -10.65
CA LEU A 208 15.50 -13.12 -9.28
C LEU A 208 16.63 -13.51 -8.31
N SER A 209 16.71 -12.83 -7.18
CA SER A 209 17.63 -13.17 -6.07
C SER A 209 17.20 -14.42 -5.31
N ARG A 210 15.93 -14.79 -5.41
CA ARG A 210 15.31 -15.94 -4.76
C ARG A 210 14.03 -16.37 -5.50
N PRO A 211 13.54 -17.59 -5.34
CA PRO A 211 12.25 -17.98 -5.87
C PRO A 211 11.12 -17.07 -5.33
N SER A 212 10.14 -16.75 -6.16
CA SER A 212 8.98 -15.95 -5.79
C SER A 212 7.72 -16.47 -6.48
N LEU A 213 6.71 -16.81 -5.69
CA LEU A 213 5.37 -17.15 -6.19
C LEU A 213 4.57 -15.91 -6.56
N SER A 214 4.90 -14.76 -5.97
CA SER A 214 4.19 -13.51 -6.22
C SER A 214 4.70 -12.78 -7.46
N PHE A 215 5.92 -13.04 -7.95
CA PHE A 215 6.53 -12.28 -9.04
C PHE A 215 5.64 -12.18 -10.29
N GLY A 216 5.18 -13.31 -10.82
CA GLY A 216 4.30 -13.33 -11.99
C GLY A 216 2.95 -12.65 -11.71
N ARG A 217 2.41 -12.82 -10.50
CA ARG A 217 1.14 -12.20 -10.08
C ARG A 217 1.28 -10.68 -9.96
N ILE A 218 2.39 -10.18 -9.44
CA ILE A 218 2.69 -8.75 -9.38
C ILE A 218 2.67 -8.13 -10.77
N LEU A 219 3.23 -8.80 -11.78
CA LEU A 219 3.30 -8.31 -13.16
C LEU A 219 1.94 -8.30 -13.88
N THR A 220 0.88 -8.86 -13.30
CA THR A 220 -0.47 -8.75 -13.88
C THR A 220 -1.15 -7.41 -13.60
N GLN A 221 -0.66 -6.61 -12.64
CA GLN A 221 -1.29 -5.33 -12.31
C GLN A 221 -1.01 -4.25 -13.35
N GLN A 222 -1.96 -3.33 -13.48
CA GLN A 222 -1.89 -2.21 -14.42
C GLN A 222 -0.69 -1.27 -14.19
N ALA A 223 -0.14 -1.24 -12.98
CA ALA A 223 1.09 -0.52 -12.67
C ALA A 223 2.27 -0.93 -13.58
N PHE A 224 2.28 -2.17 -14.07
CA PHE A 224 3.31 -2.73 -14.95
C PHE A 224 2.88 -2.78 -16.42
N GLY A 225 1.93 -1.94 -16.81
CA GLY A 225 1.62 -1.69 -18.21
C GLY A 225 2.84 -1.17 -18.97
N ILE A 226 3.09 -1.72 -20.15
CA ILE A 226 4.24 -1.35 -20.98
C ILE A 226 3.93 -0.04 -21.72
N ILE A 227 4.83 0.93 -21.54
CA ILE A 227 4.74 2.27 -22.14
C ILE A 227 5.90 2.44 -23.12
N ASP A 228 5.66 3.18 -24.22
CA ASP A 228 6.71 3.54 -25.18
C ASP A 228 7.83 4.30 -24.46
N PRO A 229 9.06 3.77 -24.45
CA PRO A 229 10.20 4.38 -23.75
C PRO A 229 10.60 5.77 -24.25
N ALA A 230 10.17 6.16 -25.45
CA ALA A 230 10.38 7.52 -25.97
C ALA A 230 9.76 8.61 -25.08
N LEU A 231 8.83 8.24 -24.20
CA LEU A 231 8.18 9.15 -23.24
C LEU A 231 8.90 9.25 -21.90
N PHE A 232 9.97 8.50 -21.66
CA PHE A 232 10.67 8.52 -20.37
C PHE A 232 11.58 9.74 -20.28
N GLY A 233 11.27 10.64 -19.34
CA GLY A 233 12.12 11.80 -19.03
C GLY A 233 13.40 11.41 -18.30
N GLY A 234 14.30 12.39 -18.13
CA GLY A 234 15.55 12.18 -17.39
C GLY A 234 15.36 11.79 -15.92
N ASP A 235 14.24 12.19 -15.32
CA ASP A 235 13.81 11.80 -13.96
C ASP A 235 12.92 10.55 -13.95
N GLN A 236 12.81 9.85 -15.06
CA GLN A 236 11.98 8.66 -15.29
C GLN A 236 10.46 8.91 -15.21
N LYS A 237 10.00 10.14 -15.05
CA LYS A 237 8.59 10.50 -15.19
C LYS A 237 8.21 10.59 -16.65
N LEU A 238 6.92 10.44 -16.95
CA LEU A 238 6.44 10.58 -18.31
C LEU A 238 6.47 12.05 -18.75
N THR A 239 6.98 12.29 -19.97
CA THR A 239 7.02 13.61 -20.61
C THR A 239 5.69 14.00 -21.26
N GLY A 240 4.71 13.10 -21.29
CA GLY A 240 3.40 13.30 -21.90
C GLY A 240 2.41 12.22 -21.54
N ILE A 241 1.34 12.17 -22.31
CA ILE A 241 0.29 11.14 -22.18
C ILE A 241 0.88 9.76 -22.50
N PRO A 242 0.60 8.72 -21.67
CA PRO A 242 1.14 7.39 -21.91
C PRO A 242 0.68 6.81 -23.22
N VAL A 243 1.63 6.24 -23.97
CA VAL A 243 1.42 5.53 -25.24
C VAL A 243 1.67 4.04 -25.00
N GLY A 244 0.65 3.24 -25.23
CA GLY A 244 0.66 1.79 -25.04
C GLY A 244 0.23 1.01 -26.25
N THR A 245 0.09 -0.29 -26.07
CA THR A 245 -0.28 -1.26 -27.10
C THR A 245 -1.75 -1.70 -27.00
N GLY A 246 -2.52 -1.16 -26.05
CA GLY A 246 -3.90 -1.56 -25.76
C GLY A 246 -4.89 -1.20 -26.86
N ALA A 247 -6.15 -1.60 -26.66
CA ALA A 247 -7.22 -1.44 -27.65
C ALA A 247 -7.60 0.02 -27.94
N PHE A 248 -7.28 0.94 -27.03
CA PHE A 248 -7.53 2.37 -27.15
C PHE A 248 -6.26 3.17 -26.93
N ARG A 249 -6.27 4.41 -27.38
CA ARG A 249 -5.26 5.44 -27.09
C ARG A 249 -5.92 6.65 -26.46
N ILE A 250 -5.20 7.37 -25.63
CA ILE A 250 -5.70 8.63 -25.06
C ILE A 250 -5.58 9.72 -26.12
N GLU A 251 -6.71 10.36 -26.42
CA GLU A 251 -6.78 11.52 -27.33
C GLU A 251 -6.57 12.82 -26.57
N SER A 252 -7.22 12.94 -25.38
CA SER A 252 -7.09 14.11 -24.52
C SER A 252 -7.37 13.75 -23.06
N SER A 253 -6.78 14.52 -22.15
CA SER A 253 -7.02 14.44 -20.70
C SER A 253 -7.06 15.85 -20.15
N GLU A 254 -8.26 16.36 -19.85
CA GLU A 254 -8.47 17.71 -19.37
C GLU A 254 -9.52 17.74 -18.26
N LYS A 255 -9.21 18.43 -17.16
CA LYS A 255 -10.15 18.74 -16.07
C LYS A 255 -10.96 17.55 -15.54
N GLY A 256 -10.34 16.40 -15.41
CA GLY A 256 -10.99 15.18 -14.91
C GLY A 256 -11.85 14.45 -15.95
N ALA A 257 -11.78 14.82 -17.22
CA ALA A 257 -12.34 14.09 -18.34
C ALA A 257 -11.23 13.54 -19.22
N VAL A 258 -11.32 12.25 -19.55
CA VAL A 258 -10.38 11.57 -20.44
C VAL A 258 -11.14 11.04 -21.64
N ARG A 259 -10.65 11.35 -22.83
CA ARG A 259 -11.21 10.90 -24.09
C ARG A 259 -10.29 9.87 -24.73
N LEU A 260 -10.83 8.70 -25.06
CA LEU A 260 -10.09 7.60 -25.67
C LEU A 260 -10.67 7.30 -27.06
N LEU A 261 -9.79 7.02 -28.02
CA LEU A 261 -10.14 6.56 -29.37
C LEU A 261 -9.55 5.17 -29.60
N PRO A 262 -10.14 4.35 -30.49
CA PRO A 262 -9.57 3.07 -30.86
C PRO A 262 -8.12 3.20 -31.35
N ASN A 263 -7.29 2.29 -30.92
CA ASN A 263 -5.92 2.17 -31.41
C ASN A 263 -5.90 1.44 -32.76
N GLU A 264 -5.48 2.13 -33.80
CA GLU A 264 -5.43 1.57 -35.17
C GLU A 264 -4.35 0.50 -35.34
N HIS A 265 -3.36 0.47 -34.44
CA HIS A 265 -2.26 -0.49 -34.41
C HIS A 265 -2.49 -1.64 -33.45
N PHE A 266 -3.69 -1.74 -32.85
CA PHE A 266 -4.00 -2.82 -31.91
C PHE A 266 -4.00 -4.17 -32.63
N ASP A 267 -3.26 -5.14 -32.12
CA ASP A 267 -3.11 -6.47 -32.73
C ASP A 267 -4.27 -7.44 -32.42
N GLY A 268 -5.21 -7.03 -31.55
CA GLY A 268 -6.43 -7.76 -31.22
C GLY A 268 -7.64 -7.38 -32.09
N ALA A 269 -8.81 -7.88 -31.71
CA ALA A 269 -10.05 -7.51 -32.36
C ALA A 269 -10.36 -6.02 -32.16
N ARG A 270 -10.67 -5.31 -33.28
CA ARG A 270 -11.01 -3.90 -33.21
C ARG A 270 -12.23 -3.66 -32.33
N PRO A 271 -12.15 -2.72 -31.35
CA PRO A 271 -13.30 -2.35 -30.54
C PRO A 271 -14.50 -1.91 -31.39
N GLN A 272 -15.71 -2.25 -30.92
CA GLN A 272 -16.95 -1.80 -31.58
C GLN A 272 -17.41 -0.41 -31.11
N ILE A 273 -16.73 0.18 -30.13
CA ILE A 273 -16.92 1.53 -29.65
C ILE A 273 -16.00 2.46 -30.40
N ASP A 274 -16.52 3.59 -30.87
CA ASP A 274 -15.77 4.58 -31.65
C ASP A 274 -15.08 5.61 -30.75
N GLU A 275 -15.56 5.77 -29.49
CA GLU A 275 -15.01 6.69 -28.52
C GLU A 275 -15.41 6.28 -27.10
N ILE A 276 -14.49 6.40 -26.14
CA ILE A 276 -14.77 6.33 -24.71
C ILE A 276 -14.55 7.70 -24.09
N GLN A 277 -15.49 8.14 -23.28
CA GLN A 277 -15.37 9.32 -22.44
C GLN A 277 -15.44 8.91 -20.97
N ILE A 278 -14.34 9.09 -20.24
CA ILE A 278 -14.28 8.84 -18.80
C ILE A 278 -14.33 10.20 -18.10
N SER A 279 -15.40 10.44 -17.34
CA SER A 279 -15.59 11.67 -16.58
C SER A 279 -15.48 11.43 -15.08
N THR A 280 -15.23 12.48 -14.31
CA THR A 280 -15.19 12.44 -12.85
C THR A 280 -16.42 13.13 -12.28
N LEU A 281 -17.27 12.36 -11.62
CA LEU A 281 -18.42 12.84 -10.86
C LEU A 281 -18.30 12.31 -9.42
N THR A 282 -17.81 13.12 -8.52
CA THR A 282 -17.43 12.71 -7.15
C THR A 282 -18.61 12.35 -6.26
N SER A 283 -19.82 12.84 -6.55
CA SER A 283 -21.05 12.51 -5.81
C SER A 283 -21.79 11.36 -6.47
N SER A 284 -22.19 10.35 -5.70
CA SER A 284 -23.02 9.24 -6.18
C SER A 284 -24.39 9.74 -6.68
N ASP A 285 -24.97 10.75 -6.05
CA ASP A 285 -26.24 11.34 -6.51
C ASP A 285 -26.08 11.96 -7.91
N LYS A 286 -25.00 12.69 -8.15
CA LYS A 286 -24.73 13.25 -9.49
C LYS A 286 -24.51 12.16 -10.54
N ARG A 287 -23.85 11.05 -10.18
CA ARG A 287 -23.69 9.90 -11.09
C ARG A 287 -25.03 9.24 -11.38
N TYR A 288 -25.88 9.06 -10.35
CA TYR A 288 -27.22 8.52 -10.51
C TYR A 288 -28.05 9.37 -11.47
N PHE A 289 -28.15 10.68 -11.25
CA PHE A 289 -28.91 11.57 -12.14
C PHE A 289 -28.34 11.60 -13.56
N ALA A 290 -27.02 11.65 -13.71
CA ALA A 290 -26.39 11.64 -15.03
C ALA A 290 -26.69 10.33 -15.81
N LEU A 291 -26.78 9.20 -15.10
CA LEU A 291 -27.14 7.91 -15.70
C LEU A 291 -28.62 7.87 -16.12
N VAL A 292 -29.52 8.31 -15.24
CA VAL A 292 -30.98 8.30 -15.50
C VAL A 292 -31.33 9.28 -16.63
N GLU A 293 -30.68 10.43 -16.70
CA GLU A 293 -30.85 11.42 -17.79
C GLU A 293 -30.14 11.01 -19.11
N GLY A 294 -29.42 9.88 -19.12
CA GLY A 294 -28.70 9.42 -20.30
C GLY A 294 -27.47 10.27 -20.69
N ILE A 295 -26.96 11.08 -19.76
CA ILE A 295 -25.72 11.86 -19.94
C ILE A 295 -24.50 10.92 -19.92
N ILE A 296 -24.58 9.84 -19.12
CA ILE A 296 -23.58 8.77 -19.07
C ILE A 296 -24.26 7.42 -19.34
N ASP A 297 -23.47 6.45 -19.76
CA ASP A 297 -23.93 5.09 -20.07
C ASP A 297 -23.63 4.10 -18.94
N ALA A 298 -22.63 4.39 -18.11
CA ALA A 298 -22.31 3.62 -16.93
C ALA A 298 -21.59 4.48 -15.89
N CYS A 299 -21.68 4.07 -14.62
CA CYS A 299 -20.92 4.72 -13.57
C CYS A 299 -20.43 3.74 -12.51
N ASP A 300 -19.26 4.06 -11.97
CA ASP A 300 -18.68 3.40 -10.82
C ASP A 300 -19.36 3.91 -9.54
N GLN A 301 -19.51 3.05 -8.53
CA GLN A 301 -20.11 3.37 -7.23
C GLN A 301 -21.53 3.93 -7.33
N VAL A 302 -22.47 3.12 -6.95
CA VAL A 302 -23.88 3.49 -6.81
C VAL A 302 -24.24 3.43 -5.33
N ASN A 303 -24.95 4.43 -4.86
CA ASN A 303 -25.49 4.42 -3.51
C ASN A 303 -26.38 3.19 -3.32
N SER A 304 -26.19 2.48 -2.21
CA SER A 304 -26.95 1.26 -1.92
C SER A 304 -28.46 1.48 -1.88
N SER A 305 -28.91 2.69 -1.51
CA SER A 305 -30.34 3.07 -1.52
C SER A 305 -30.95 3.10 -2.93
N ASP A 306 -30.16 3.37 -3.97
CA ASP A 306 -30.63 3.57 -5.34
C ASP A 306 -30.66 2.29 -6.17
N LEU A 307 -29.95 1.25 -5.72
CA LEU A 307 -29.82 -0.03 -6.43
C LEU A 307 -31.16 -0.68 -6.76
N GLY A 308 -32.10 -0.66 -5.81
CA GLY A 308 -33.41 -1.24 -6.01
C GLY A 308 -34.24 -0.51 -7.07
N GLN A 309 -34.14 0.81 -7.15
CA GLN A 309 -34.80 1.61 -8.17
C GLN A 309 -34.18 1.40 -9.54
N LEU A 310 -32.86 1.46 -9.64
CA LEU A 310 -32.13 1.22 -10.90
C LEU A 310 -32.48 -0.14 -11.50
N ALA A 311 -32.51 -1.19 -10.68
CA ALA A 311 -32.88 -2.53 -11.13
C ALA A 311 -34.32 -2.60 -11.65
N ARG A 312 -35.28 -1.94 -10.99
CA ARG A 312 -36.67 -1.85 -11.45
C ARG A 312 -36.80 -1.10 -12.78
N ASP A 313 -35.99 -0.08 -12.97
CA ASP A 313 -35.96 0.74 -14.19
C ASP A 313 -35.18 0.05 -15.33
N GLY A 314 -34.68 -1.16 -15.11
CA GLY A 314 -34.04 -2.00 -16.11
C GLY A 314 -32.55 -1.71 -16.33
N TYR A 315 -31.90 -0.97 -15.43
CA TYR A 315 -30.45 -0.83 -15.42
C TYR A 315 -29.78 -2.11 -14.93
N GLN A 316 -28.63 -2.42 -15.48
CA GLN A 316 -27.77 -3.48 -14.95
C GLN A 316 -27.02 -2.96 -13.73
N THR A 317 -26.96 -3.74 -12.67
CA THR A 317 -26.26 -3.38 -11.43
C THR A 317 -25.28 -4.49 -11.02
N PRO A 318 -24.28 -4.83 -11.89
CA PRO A 318 -23.33 -5.87 -11.57
C PRO A 318 -22.51 -5.51 -10.34
N GLY A 319 -22.25 -6.53 -9.50
CA GLY A 319 -21.47 -6.38 -8.29
C GLY A 319 -20.03 -6.84 -8.48
N ARG A 320 -19.15 -6.32 -7.65
CA ARG A 320 -17.79 -6.81 -7.48
C ARG A 320 -17.71 -7.62 -6.20
N ASP A 321 -16.96 -8.71 -6.23
CA ASP A 321 -16.68 -9.50 -5.03
C ASP A 321 -15.97 -8.67 -3.97
N PRO A 322 -16.07 -9.05 -2.66
CA PRO A 322 -15.41 -8.31 -1.58
C PRO A 322 -13.89 -8.56 -1.53
N PHE A 323 -13.22 -8.44 -2.68
CA PHE A 323 -11.76 -8.51 -2.81
C PHE A 323 -11.11 -7.17 -2.45
N SER A 324 -11.52 -6.65 -1.31
CA SER A 324 -11.19 -5.31 -0.82
C SER A 324 -10.84 -5.34 0.67
N LEU A 325 -10.26 -4.27 1.14
CA LEU A 325 -10.06 -3.99 2.55
C LEU A 325 -10.37 -2.51 2.81
N VAL A 326 -11.26 -2.26 3.77
CA VAL A 326 -11.45 -0.96 4.41
C VAL A 326 -10.83 -1.04 5.80
N TYR A 327 -9.98 -0.11 6.17
CA TYR A 327 -9.20 -0.19 7.41
C TYR A 327 -8.81 1.18 7.95
N LEU A 328 -8.39 1.20 9.20
CA LEU A 328 -7.69 2.34 9.78
C LEU A 328 -6.19 2.08 9.71
N ASN A 329 -5.46 2.89 8.98
CA ASN A 329 -4.00 2.88 9.00
C ASN A 329 -3.54 3.58 10.28
N LEU A 330 -2.71 2.91 11.08
CA LEU A 330 -2.19 3.42 12.34
C LEU A 330 -0.69 3.73 12.18
N ASN A 331 -0.33 4.97 12.32
CA ASN A 331 1.09 5.35 12.28
C ASN A 331 1.81 4.89 13.55
N THR A 332 2.57 3.82 13.47
CA THR A 332 3.29 3.25 14.62
C THR A 332 4.45 4.11 15.11
N ALA A 333 4.86 5.14 14.37
CA ALA A 333 5.85 6.13 14.79
C ALA A 333 5.23 7.30 15.57
N HIS A 334 3.91 7.47 15.51
CA HIS A 334 3.20 8.54 16.23
C HIS A 334 3.36 8.39 17.75
N PRO A 335 3.61 9.46 18.52
CA PRO A 335 3.90 9.38 19.97
C PRO A 335 2.87 8.62 20.79
N VAL A 336 1.59 8.69 20.44
CA VAL A 336 0.50 7.97 21.11
C VAL A 336 0.32 6.57 20.53
N LEU A 337 0.30 6.44 19.19
CA LEU A 337 0.02 5.18 18.50
C LEU A 337 1.18 4.18 18.52
N LYS A 338 2.41 4.59 18.89
CA LYS A 338 3.52 3.65 19.14
C LYS A 338 3.20 2.65 20.26
N ASN A 339 2.32 3.02 21.20
CA ASN A 339 1.86 2.12 22.25
C ASN A 339 0.85 1.10 21.68
N ILE A 340 1.19 -0.18 21.74
CA ILE A 340 0.35 -1.26 21.22
C ILE A 340 -1.01 -1.34 21.92
N SER A 341 -1.09 -1.00 23.20
CA SER A 341 -2.36 -1.01 23.95
C SER A 341 -3.34 0.04 23.40
N VAL A 342 -2.85 1.21 22.97
CA VAL A 342 -3.69 2.21 22.30
C VAL A 342 -4.21 1.68 20.97
N ARG A 343 -3.35 1.04 20.14
CA ARG A 343 -3.78 0.47 18.86
C ARG A 343 -4.82 -0.64 19.05
N ARG A 344 -4.63 -1.52 20.03
CA ARG A 344 -5.62 -2.55 20.41
C ARG A 344 -6.92 -1.95 20.93
N ALA A 345 -6.84 -0.88 21.74
CA ALA A 345 -8.02 -0.15 22.19
C ALA A 345 -8.85 0.38 21.01
N ILE A 346 -8.20 0.96 20.01
CA ILE A 346 -8.86 1.41 18.78
C ILE A 346 -9.56 0.24 18.07
N ALA A 347 -8.90 -0.92 17.95
CA ALA A 347 -9.46 -2.09 17.28
C ALA A 347 -10.72 -2.62 17.98
N HIS A 348 -10.76 -2.61 19.30
CA HIS A 348 -11.91 -3.05 20.11
C HIS A 348 -13.00 -1.99 20.26
N ALA A 349 -12.72 -0.73 19.97
CA ALA A 349 -13.70 0.36 20.06
C ALA A 349 -14.66 0.38 18.88
N VAL A 350 -14.19 0.08 17.67
CA VAL A 350 -14.95 0.29 16.43
C VAL A 350 -16.18 -0.59 16.33
N ASP A 351 -17.34 0.03 16.06
CA ASP A 351 -18.59 -0.64 15.70
C ASP A 351 -18.64 -0.90 14.19
N ARG A 352 -18.17 -2.08 13.77
CA ARG A 352 -18.19 -2.48 12.36
C ARG A 352 -19.62 -2.67 11.85
N GLY A 353 -20.51 -3.18 12.69
CA GLY A 353 -21.92 -3.39 12.34
C GLY A 353 -22.62 -2.11 11.92
N ALA A 354 -22.34 -0.99 12.59
CA ALA A 354 -22.89 0.31 12.25
C ALA A 354 -22.44 0.83 10.87
N LEU A 355 -21.29 0.38 10.37
CA LEU A 355 -20.78 0.81 9.06
C LEU A 355 -21.52 0.18 7.88
N HIS A 356 -22.16 -0.99 8.07
CA HIS A 356 -22.82 -1.73 6.97
C HIS A 356 -23.91 -0.94 6.27
N GLN A 357 -24.55 0.02 6.94
CA GLN A 357 -25.60 0.86 6.35
C GLN A 357 -25.11 1.70 5.16
N TYR A 358 -23.82 1.92 5.05
CA TYR A 358 -23.21 2.71 3.97
C TYR A 358 -22.65 1.86 2.82
N TYR A 359 -22.85 0.55 2.87
CA TYR A 359 -22.29 -0.40 1.91
C TYR A 359 -23.36 -1.30 1.28
N PRO A 360 -23.14 -1.78 0.05
CA PRO A 360 -24.02 -2.76 -0.56
C PRO A 360 -24.09 -4.07 0.24
N GLN A 361 -25.19 -4.80 0.07
CA GLN A 361 -25.33 -6.15 0.60
C GLN A 361 -24.22 -7.06 0.07
N GLY A 362 -23.67 -7.92 0.93
CA GLY A 362 -22.52 -8.78 0.64
C GLY A 362 -21.22 -8.27 1.23
N THR A 363 -21.18 -7.03 1.74
CA THR A 363 -20.09 -6.52 2.57
C THR A 363 -20.06 -7.28 3.90
N SER A 364 -18.87 -7.62 4.40
CA SER A 364 -18.67 -8.33 5.66
C SER A 364 -17.66 -7.62 6.56
N ASP A 365 -17.73 -7.90 7.86
CA ASP A 365 -16.71 -7.46 8.82
C ASP A 365 -15.37 -8.08 8.46
N ALA A 366 -14.33 -7.25 8.37
CA ALA A 366 -12.97 -7.73 8.21
C ALA A 366 -12.36 -8.05 9.59
N GLN A 367 -11.93 -9.28 9.74
CA GLN A 367 -11.25 -9.75 10.98
C GLN A 367 -9.74 -9.77 10.83
N THR A 368 -9.25 -9.74 9.61
CA THR A 368 -7.83 -9.74 9.25
C THR A 368 -7.56 -8.71 8.17
N LEU A 369 -6.31 -8.46 7.88
CA LEU A 369 -5.89 -7.50 6.84
C LEU A 369 -5.90 -8.09 5.42
N VAL A 370 -6.53 -9.23 5.20
CA VAL A 370 -6.66 -9.86 3.88
C VAL A 370 -8.12 -10.21 3.57
N SER A 371 -8.42 -10.34 2.29
CA SER A 371 -9.74 -10.78 1.85
C SER A 371 -10.02 -12.24 2.27
N PRO A 372 -11.23 -12.56 2.71
CA PRO A 372 -11.63 -13.93 3.02
C PRO A 372 -11.59 -14.87 1.80
N SER A 373 -11.56 -14.33 0.58
CA SER A 373 -11.47 -15.11 -0.65
C SER A 373 -10.19 -15.94 -0.78
N PHE A 374 -9.13 -15.61 -0.03
CA PHE A 374 -7.91 -16.43 0.05
C PHE A 374 -8.09 -17.72 0.85
N ARG A 375 -9.15 -17.82 1.67
CA ARG A 375 -9.43 -19.00 2.51
C ARG A 375 -8.26 -19.39 3.41
N ILE A 376 -7.52 -18.40 3.91
CA ILE A 376 -6.45 -18.63 4.88
C ILE A 376 -7.07 -18.67 6.26
N GLN A 377 -6.93 -19.81 6.93
CA GLN A 377 -7.41 -19.96 8.30
C GLN A 377 -6.34 -19.52 9.27
N THR A 378 -6.74 -18.71 10.23
CA THR A 378 -5.88 -18.22 11.31
C THR A 378 -6.52 -18.52 12.65
N ASP A 379 -5.70 -18.78 13.65
CA ASP A 379 -6.17 -18.96 15.01
C ASP A 379 -6.67 -17.62 15.57
N ARG A 380 -7.92 -17.62 16.11
CA ARG A 380 -8.51 -16.53 16.89
C ARG A 380 -8.42 -15.11 16.30
N PRO A 381 -8.75 -14.88 15.03
CA PRO A 381 -8.65 -13.54 14.45
C PRO A 381 -9.56 -12.53 15.17
N LYS A 382 -10.67 -12.98 15.74
CA LYS A 382 -11.64 -12.16 16.48
C LYS A 382 -11.10 -11.58 17.78
N GLU A 383 -10.14 -12.24 18.42
CA GLU A 383 -9.54 -11.74 19.67
C GLU A 383 -8.91 -10.35 19.52
N HIS A 384 -8.55 -9.96 18.30
CA HIS A 384 -7.94 -8.67 18.02
C HIS A 384 -8.91 -7.61 17.51
N THR A 385 -10.13 -7.99 17.12
CA THR A 385 -11.04 -7.11 16.37
C THR A 385 -12.47 -7.05 16.90
N ASP A 386 -12.89 -7.98 17.77
CA ASP A 386 -14.25 -7.97 18.32
C ASP A 386 -14.48 -6.70 19.14
N ARG A 387 -15.64 -6.06 18.92
CA ARG A 387 -16.03 -4.87 19.67
C ARG A 387 -16.13 -5.19 21.16
N ASN A 388 -15.34 -4.50 21.96
CA ASN A 388 -15.35 -4.59 23.42
C ASN A 388 -14.90 -3.25 24.04
N GLN A 389 -15.86 -2.41 24.32
CA GLN A 389 -15.60 -1.06 24.83
C GLN A 389 -14.94 -1.05 26.22
N ASP A 390 -15.28 -1.99 27.09
CA ASP A 390 -14.70 -2.07 28.42
C ASP A 390 -13.22 -2.48 28.36
N LEU A 391 -12.89 -3.44 27.48
CA LEU A 391 -11.51 -3.79 27.18
C LEU A 391 -10.76 -2.60 26.57
N SER A 392 -11.40 -1.88 25.65
CA SER A 392 -10.83 -0.68 25.04
C SER A 392 -10.45 0.37 26.09
N ARG A 393 -11.39 0.71 26.99
CA ARG A 393 -11.13 1.65 28.12
C ARG A 393 -10.02 1.16 29.05
N SER A 394 -10.00 -0.13 29.36
CA SER A 394 -8.96 -0.75 30.18
C SER A 394 -7.58 -0.66 29.53
N LEU A 395 -7.49 -0.91 28.23
CA LEU A 395 -6.25 -0.80 27.44
C LEU A 395 -5.74 0.65 27.39
N LEU A 396 -6.63 1.63 27.22
CA LEU A 396 -6.27 3.06 27.27
C LEU A 396 -5.73 3.47 28.64
N ALA A 397 -6.36 3.00 29.72
CA ALA A 397 -5.89 3.24 31.08
C ALA A 397 -4.51 2.61 31.33
N THR A 398 -4.31 1.36 30.90
CA THR A 398 -3.01 0.67 30.97
C THR A 398 -1.92 1.40 30.17
N ALA A 399 -2.29 1.97 29.04
CA ALA A 399 -1.38 2.76 28.21
C ALA A 399 -1.01 4.13 28.80
N GLY A 400 -1.68 4.56 29.88
CA GLY A 400 -1.53 5.90 30.42
C GLY A 400 -2.07 6.99 29.48
N TYR A 401 -3.05 6.65 28.64
CA TYR A 401 -3.66 7.62 27.76
C TYR A 401 -4.45 8.66 28.54
N SER A 402 -4.15 9.94 28.32
CA SER A 402 -4.74 11.06 29.05
C SER A 402 -5.20 12.17 28.09
N ASN A 403 -6.12 11.82 27.18
CA ASN A 403 -6.74 12.78 26.26
C ASN A 403 -5.79 13.43 25.23
N GLN A 404 -4.65 12.79 24.90
CA GLN A 404 -3.78 13.26 23.83
C GLN A 404 -4.55 13.26 22.50
N VAL A 405 -4.37 14.34 21.72
CA VAL A 405 -4.99 14.49 20.41
C VAL A 405 -4.40 13.48 19.42
N ILE A 406 -5.28 12.83 18.66
CA ILE A 406 -4.91 11.99 17.52
C ILE A 406 -5.66 12.51 16.30
N GLU A 407 -4.94 12.98 15.29
CA GLU A 407 -5.53 13.38 14.03
C GLU A 407 -5.98 12.14 13.24
N CYS A 408 -7.17 12.22 12.64
CA CYS A 408 -7.68 11.18 11.77
C CYS A 408 -8.00 11.74 10.39
N TYR A 409 -7.24 11.30 9.41
CA TYR A 409 -7.31 11.73 8.02
C TYR A 409 -8.34 10.88 7.25
N TYR A 410 -9.10 11.54 6.38
CA TYR A 410 -9.99 10.86 5.44
C TYR A 410 -10.13 11.65 4.14
N PRO A 411 -10.36 10.97 3.00
CA PRO A 411 -10.58 11.66 1.74
C PRO A 411 -11.96 12.31 1.74
N ALA A 412 -12.03 13.59 1.34
CA ALA A 412 -13.26 14.34 1.21
C ALA A 412 -13.60 14.56 -0.27
N ASP A 413 -14.90 14.71 -0.57
CA ASP A 413 -15.42 15.03 -1.90
C ASP A 413 -15.00 14.05 -3.00
N VAL A 414 -14.93 12.76 -2.64
CA VAL A 414 -14.68 11.65 -3.57
C VAL A 414 -15.60 10.48 -3.28
N SER A 415 -15.74 9.60 -4.25
CA SER A 415 -16.33 8.28 -4.13
C SER A 415 -15.36 7.27 -4.73
N LEU A 416 -15.03 6.24 -3.98
CA LEU A 416 -13.99 5.27 -4.32
C LEU A 416 -14.57 3.86 -4.34
N PRO A 417 -13.97 2.89 -5.07
CA PRO A 417 -14.50 1.52 -5.11
C PRO A 417 -14.69 0.87 -3.74
N TRP A 418 -13.93 1.29 -2.74
CA TRP A 418 -14.01 0.76 -1.37
C TRP A 418 -14.86 1.61 -0.42
N VAL A 419 -15.29 2.82 -0.83
CA VAL A 419 -16.15 3.71 -0.02
C VAL A 419 -16.86 4.74 -0.89
N ASP A 420 -18.17 4.72 -0.92
CA ASP A 420 -18.97 5.69 -1.68
C ASP A 420 -19.02 7.06 -1.00
N THR A 421 -19.20 7.08 0.30
CA THR A 421 -19.36 8.31 1.10
C THR A 421 -18.37 8.33 2.28
N PRO A 422 -17.10 8.69 2.05
CA PRO A 422 -16.06 8.62 3.08
C PRO A 422 -16.39 9.41 4.36
N GLN A 423 -17.03 10.58 4.23
CA GLN A 423 -17.40 11.41 5.38
C GLN A 423 -18.40 10.72 6.32
N LYS A 424 -19.37 9.99 5.76
CA LYS A 424 -20.36 9.25 6.56
C LYS A 424 -19.73 8.08 7.29
N VAL A 425 -18.90 7.31 6.58
CA VAL A 425 -18.15 6.19 7.16
C VAL A 425 -17.19 6.69 8.25
N TYR A 426 -16.49 7.79 7.99
CA TYR A 426 -15.63 8.44 8.97
C TYR A 426 -16.40 8.83 10.24
N SER A 427 -17.53 9.54 10.09
CA SER A 427 -18.32 10.03 11.22
C SER A 427 -18.83 8.89 12.10
N GLU A 428 -19.34 7.82 11.50
CA GLU A 428 -19.82 6.64 12.22
C GLU A 428 -18.67 5.91 12.95
N MET A 429 -17.55 5.70 12.26
CA MET A 429 -16.38 5.05 12.82
C MET A 429 -15.81 5.86 14.00
N VAL A 430 -15.65 7.17 13.84
CA VAL A 430 -15.04 8.03 14.87
C VAL A 430 -15.92 8.17 16.11
N ALA A 431 -17.24 8.10 15.96
CA ALA A 431 -18.16 8.13 17.11
C ALA A 431 -17.84 6.99 18.09
N SER A 432 -17.56 5.79 17.59
CA SER A 432 -17.16 4.64 18.41
C SER A 432 -15.84 4.88 19.16
N LEU A 433 -14.90 5.60 18.55
CA LEU A 433 -13.60 5.92 19.19
C LEU A 433 -13.74 6.97 20.29
N ILE A 434 -14.57 7.98 20.06
CA ILE A 434 -14.86 9.02 21.05
C ILE A 434 -15.60 8.43 22.25
N GLU A 435 -16.50 7.49 22.04
CA GLU A 435 -17.27 6.82 23.09
C GLU A 435 -16.40 6.12 24.15
N VAL A 436 -15.24 5.61 23.76
CA VAL A 436 -14.28 4.98 24.70
C VAL A 436 -13.28 5.97 25.30
N GLY A 437 -13.38 7.27 24.95
CA GLY A 437 -12.57 8.34 25.52
C GLY A 437 -11.35 8.74 24.68
N LEU A 438 -11.28 8.35 23.41
CA LEU A 438 -10.24 8.82 22.49
C LEU A 438 -10.55 10.24 22.00
N ASN A 439 -9.53 11.10 21.99
CA ASN A 439 -9.62 12.47 21.48
C ASN A 439 -9.20 12.51 19.99
N ILE A 440 -10.16 12.31 19.10
CA ILE A 440 -9.95 12.24 17.67
C ILE A 440 -10.32 13.56 17.00
N VAL A 441 -9.37 14.12 16.24
CA VAL A 441 -9.57 15.35 15.47
C VAL A 441 -9.68 15.03 13.98
N PRO A 442 -10.77 15.44 13.31
CA PRO A 442 -10.97 15.18 11.89
C PRO A 442 -10.04 16.05 11.03
N VAL A 443 -9.44 15.43 10.02
CA VAL A 443 -8.65 16.13 8.99
C VAL A 443 -9.14 15.68 7.60
N PRO A 444 -10.18 16.35 7.06
CA PRO A 444 -10.64 16.12 5.69
C PRO A 444 -9.61 16.64 4.70
N LEU A 445 -9.26 15.83 3.71
CA LEU A 445 -8.29 16.17 2.68
C LEU A 445 -8.90 15.96 1.29
N THR A 446 -8.51 16.78 0.31
CA THR A 446 -8.79 16.46 -1.09
C THR A 446 -8.15 15.12 -1.46
N TRP A 447 -8.63 14.48 -2.51
CA TRP A 447 -8.10 13.17 -2.93
C TRP A 447 -6.58 13.21 -3.17
N GLU A 448 -6.09 14.25 -3.82
CA GLU A 448 -4.66 14.44 -4.08
C GLU A 448 -3.85 14.63 -2.77
N GLN A 449 -4.31 15.51 -1.89
CA GLN A 449 -3.68 15.75 -0.59
C GLN A 449 -3.70 14.50 0.29
N TYR A 450 -4.83 13.77 0.30
CA TYR A 450 -4.97 12.55 1.07
C TYR A 450 -3.96 11.49 0.63
N HIS A 451 -3.84 11.26 -0.69
CA HIS A 451 -2.93 10.27 -1.25
C HIS A 451 -1.46 10.61 -0.92
N ALA A 452 -1.07 11.87 -1.05
CA ALA A 452 0.26 12.33 -0.64
C ALA A 452 0.50 12.16 0.87
N LYS A 453 -0.48 12.56 1.71
CA LYS A 453 -0.34 12.57 3.17
C LYS A 453 -0.28 11.16 3.79
N VAL A 454 -1.08 10.22 3.30
CA VAL A 454 -1.12 8.85 3.85
C VAL A 454 0.19 8.10 3.61
N ASN A 455 0.87 8.39 2.51
CA ASN A 455 2.14 7.76 2.13
C ASN A 455 3.38 8.53 2.61
N GLU A 456 3.20 9.71 3.19
CA GLU A 456 4.31 10.53 3.69
C GLU A 456 4.94 9.89 4.94
N PRO A 457 6.27 9.66 4.97
CA PRO A 457 6.97 9.28 6.19
C PRO A 457 6.89 10.42 7.20
N SER A 458 6.19 10.20 8.32
CA SER A 458 5.99 11.23 9.33
C SER A 458 5.76 10.60 10.69
N SER A 459 6.41 11.14 11.72
CA SER A 459 6.14 10.75 13.11
C SER A 459 4.90 11.43 13.71
N THR A 460 4.33 12.41 13.03
CA THR A 460 3.18 13.20 13.54
C THR A 460 1.86 12.80 12.93
N ARG A 461 1.85 12.13 11.76
CA ARG A 461 0.62 11.62 11.15
C ARG A 461 -0.04 10.60 12.10
N GLY A 462 -1.32 10.81 12.40
CA GLY A 462 -2.10 9.94 13.29
C GLY A 462 -2.71 8.72 12.58
N ILE A 463 -4.04 8.66 12.58
CA ILE A 463 -4.85 7.62 11.95
C ILE A 463 -5.26 8.06 10.55
N ALA A 464 -5.44 7.12 9.62
CA ALA A 464 -6.10 7.40 8.34
C ALA A 464 -7.18 6.35 8.05
N LEU A 465 -8.38 6.81 7.67
CA LEU A 465 -9.39 5.94 7.05
C LEU A 465 -8.93 5.63 5.63
N ALA A 466 -8.65 4.39 5.37
CA ALA A 466 -8.05 3.92 4.13
C ALA A 466 -8.77 2.67 3.58
N GLY A 467 -8.55 2.37 2.33
CA GLY A 467 -9.05 1.17 1.70
C GLY A 467 -8.55 1.01 0.28
N PHE A 468 -8.75 -0.18 -0.25
CA PHE A 468 -8.38 -0.54 -1.61
C PHE A 468 -9.08 -1.85 -2.04
N TYR A 469 -9.08 -2.10 -3.35
CA TYR A 469 -9.29 -3.43 -3.92
C TYR A 469 -7.94 -4.09 -4.17
N GLY A 470 -7.83 -5.40 -3.91
CA GLY A 470 -6.60 -6.15 -4.21
C GLY A 470 -6.29 -6.11 -5.71
N MET A 471 -5.11 -5.64 -6.08
CA MET A 471 -4.75 -5.45 -7.49
C MET A 471 -4.36 -6.76 -8.19
N TYR A 472 -3.97 -7.77 -7.44
CA TYR A 472 -3.62 -9.11 -7.94
C TYR A 472 -3.89 -10.17 -6.87
N ARG A 473 -4.03 -11.42 -7.29
CA ARG A 473 -4.47 -12.50 -6.41
C ARG A 473 -3.31 -13.14 -5.63
N ASP A 474 -2.78 -12.35 -4.71
CA ASP A 474 -1.80 -12.77 -3.70
C ASP A 474 -2.09 -12.02 -2.40
N PRO A 475 -1.98 -12.65 -1.21
CA PRO A 475 -2.16 -11.95 0.07
C PRO A 475 -1.26 -10.73 0.23
N TYR A 476 -0.09 -10.70 -0.41
CA TYR A 476 0.78 -9.53 -0.39
C TYR A 476 0.13 -8.29 -1.03
N ALA A 477 -0.79 -8.45 -1.97
CA ALA A 477 -1.58 -7.34 -2.51
C ALA A 477 -2.38 -6.60 -1.43
N PHE A 478 -2.59 -7.22 -0.27
CA PHE A 478 -3.23 -6.64 0.91
C PHE A 478 -2.23 -6.16 1.95
N PHE A 479 -1.16 -6.91 2.21
CA PHE A 479 -0.12 -6.50 3.17
C PHE A 479 0.70 -5.32 2.66
N GLY A 480 1.06 -5.32 1.38
CA GLY A 480 1.91 -4.31 0.78
C GLY A 480 1.41 -2.88 1.01
N PRO A 481 0.17 -2.51 0.61
CA PRO A 481 -0.38 -1.18 0.83
C PRO A 481 -0.47 -0.78 2.30
N VAL A 482 -0.78 -1.74 3.20
CA VAL A 482 -0.86 -1.48 4.65
C VAL A 482 0.52 -1.20 5.25
N LEU A 483 1.55 -1.93 4.80
CA LEU A 483 2.91 -1.83 5.33
C LEU A 483 3.77 -0.78 4.62
N ALA A 484 3.38 -0.32 3.43
CA ALA A 484 4.15 0.63 2.62
C ALA A 484 4.60 1.89 3.39
N PRO A 485 3.78 2.57 4.21
CA PRO A 485 4.23 3.73 4.97
C PRO A 485 5.34 3.40 5.97
N MET A 486 5.30 2.22 6.60
CA MET A 486 6.32 1.77 7.55
C MET A 486 7.63 1.42 6.85
N ILE A 487 7.54 0.81 5.67
CA ILE A 487 8.70 0.46 4.87
C ILE A 487 9.41 1.74 4.39
N ALA A 488 8.65 2.71 3.89
CA ALA A 488 9.17 4.02 3.50
C ALA A 488 9.89 4.72 4.67
N GLU A 489 9.35 4.65 5.88
CA GLU A 489 9.98 5.20 7.07
C GLU A 489 11.34 4.52 7.39
N GLN A 490 11.43 3.20 7.27
CA GLN A 490 12.69 2.47 7.46
C GLN A 490 13.73 2.84 6.41
N GLN A 491 13.34 3.01 5.15
CA GLN A 491 14.23 3.46 4.07
C GLN A 491 14.79 4.85 4.33
N VAL A 492 13.94 5.80 4.73
CA VAL A 492 14.38 7.17 5.06
C VAL A 492 15.37 7.17 6.21
N ARG A 493 15.15 6.37 7.25
CA ARG A 493 16.08 6.23 8.38
C ARG A 493 17.44 5.67 7.93
N SER A 494 17.43 4.68 7.04
CA SER A 494 18.67 4.11 6.49
C SER A 494 19.47 5.13 5.70
N LEU A 495 18.84 5.90 4.83
CA LEU A 495 19.48 6.96 4.05
C LEU A 495 20.08 8.06 4.92
N VAL A 496 19.40 8.45 6.00
CA VAL A 496 19.91 9.46 6.95
C VAL A 496 21.13 8.95 7.74
N THR A 497 21.20 7.64 8.01
CA THR A 497 22.32 7.04 8.75
C THR A 497 23.58 6.85 7.87
N GLU A 498 23.42 6.68 6.56
CA GLU A 498 24.53 6.53 5.61
C GLU A 498 25.11 7.85 5.10
N ALA A 499 24.36 8.96 5.24
CA ALA A 499 24.81 10.26 4.77
C ALA A 499 25.95 10.82 5.66
N PRO A 500 27.09 11.30 5.09
CA PRO A 500 28.11 12.00 5.85
C PRO A 500 27.48 13.23 6.55
N GLU A 501 28.02 13.61 7.71
CA GLU A 501 27.46 14.69 8.55
C GLU A 501 27.18 16.01 7.79
N SER A 502 27.95 16.31 6.73
CA SER A 502 27.74 17.46 5.85
C SER A 502 26.44 17.35 5.01
N MET A 503 25.97 16.13 4.69
CA MET A 503 24.69 15.90 3.98
C MET A 503 23.50 15.83 4.93
N THR A 504 23.72 15.36 6.17
CA THR A 504 22.65 15.31 7.19
C THR A 504 22.18 16.71 7.57
N THR A 505 23.08 17.71 7.57
CA THR A 505 22.69 19.11 7.81
C THR A 505 21.84 19.67 6.66
N GLY A 506 22.12 19.27 5.42
CA GLY A 506 21.34 19.67 4.25
C GLY A 506 19.93 19.04 4.21
N VAL A 507 19.82 17.77 4.62
CA VAL A 507 18.54 17.06 4.68
C VAL A 507 17.67 17.59 5.82
N LYS A 508 18.28 17.92 6.99
CA LYS A 508 17.56 18.58 8.08
C LYS A 508 17.12 20.00 7.72
N ALA A 509 17.92 20.76 7.00
CA ALA A 509 17.58 22.09 6.51
C ALA A 509 16.44 22.03 5.47
N LYS A 510 16.45 21.04 4.57
CA LYS A 510 15.41 20.86 3.55
C LYS A 510 14.08 20.37 4.12
N ALA A 511 14.10 19.60 5.20
CA ALA A 511 12.90 19.22 5.95
C ALA A 511 12.33 20.39 6.79
N ALA A 512 13.17 21.38 7.14
CA ALA A 512 12.75 22.59 7.86
C ALA A 512 12.31 23.73 6.92
N GLU A 513 12.65 23.66 5.62
CA GLU A 513 12.32 24.64 4.59
C GLU A 513 11.08 24.31 3.75
N LEU A 514 10.30 23.30 4.12
CA LEU A 514 8.95 23.16 3.59
C LEU A 514 8.14 24.36 4.08
N PRO A 515 7.58 25.22 3.21
CA PRO A 515 6.89 26.41 3.62
C PRO A 515 5.73 26.05 4.53
N SER A 516 5.83 26.46 5.79
CA SER A 516 4.69 26.63 6.64
C SER A 516 3.75 27.59 5.91
N SER A 517 2.54 27.15 5.65
CA SER A 517 1.48 27.99 5.11
C SER A 517 1.05 28.99 6.21
N GLU A 518 1.91 29.96 6.48
CA GLU A 518 1.56 31.19 7.16
C GLU A 518 1.36 32.27 6.10
N GLY A 519 0.12 32.64 5.89
CA GLY A 519 -0.19 33.80 5.09
C GLY A 519 -1.50 33.75 4.33
N ALA A 520 -2.60 33.49 5.01
CA ALA A 520 -3.88 34.04 4.58
C ALA A 520 -4.72 34.35 5.81
N ASP A 521 -4.52 35.57 6.32
CA ASP A 521 -5.51 36.26 7.12
C ASP A 521 -6.83 36.31 6.35
N SER A 522 -7.82 35.59 6.80
CA SER A 522 -9.20 35.99 6.59
C SER A 522 -9.99 35.61 7.85
N ASN A 523 -10.15 36.62 8.68
CA ASN A 523 -11.17 36.74 9.71
C ASN A 523 -12.56 36.46 9.09
N ILE A 524 -13.05 35.24 9.21
CA ILE A 524 -14.48 34.97 9.14
C ILE A 524 -14.88 34.34 10.47
N ARG A 525 -15.31 35.21 11.37
CA ARG A 525 -16.06 34.84 12.56
C ARG A 525 -17.44 34.39 12.11
N ILE A 526 -17.67 33.10 12.07
CA ILE A 526 -19.02 32.53 11.97
C ILE A 526 -19.55 32.46 13.40
N GLN A 527 -20.46 33.38 13.73
CA GLN A 527 -21.31 33.27 14.91
C GLN A 527 -22.25 32.08 14.73
N ALA A 528 -22.09 31.08 15.56
CA ALA A 528 -23.05 29.99 15.68
C ALA A 528 -24.30 30.54 16.42
N THR A 529 -25.40 30.63 15.73
CA THR A 529 -26.72 30.76 16.33
C THR A 529 -27.18 29.38 16.85
N PRO A 530 -27.61 29.28 18.10
CA PRO A 530 -28.12 28.02 18.62
C PRO A 530 -29.53 27.73 18.07
N SER A 531 -29.72 26.59 17.44
CA SER A 531 -31.04 26.08 17.12
C SER A 531 -31.74 25.55 18.39
N PRO A 532 -33.07 25.74 18.51
CA PRO A 532 -33.79 25.37 19.72
C PRO A 532 -33.94 23.86 19.88
N GLN A 533 -33.68 23.38 21.07
CA GLN A 533 -33.99 22.03 21.53
C GLN A 533 -35.51 21.83 21.61
N PRO A 534 -36.03 20.67 21.21
CA PRO A 534 -37.40 20.30 21.57
C PRO A 534 -37.43 19.81 23.03
N SER A 535 -38.22 20.50 23.82
CA SER A 535 -38.56 20.11 25.17
C SER A 535 -39.56 18.94 25.17
N PHE A 536 -39.16 17.81 25.73
CA PHE A 536 -40.08 16.74 26.10
C PHE A 536 -40.49 16.87 27.55
N SER A 537 -41.77 17.09 27.78
CA SER A 537 -42.39 17.02 29.09
C SER A 537 -42.66 15.55 29.47
N PRO A 538 -42.44 15.14 30.71
CA PRO A 538 -42.79 13.79 31.16
C PRO A 538 -44.30 13.67 31.47
N SER A 539 -44.92 12.61 30.95
CA SER A 539 -46.25 12.18 31.34
C SER A 539 -46.20 11.20 32.53
N PRO A 540 -47.18 11.19 33.41
CA PRO A 540 -47.04 10.56 34.73
C PRO A 540 -47.26 9.04 34.71
N ALA A 541 -46.56 8.41 35.65
CA ALA A 541 -46.59 6.99 35.96
C ALA A 541 -47.96 6.57 36.53
N ASN A 542 -48.42 5.37 36.14
CA ASN A 542 -49.48 4.63 36.81
C ASN A 542 -48.84 3.46 37.59
N PRO A 543 -49.25 3.21 38.82
CA PRO A 543 -48.68 2.15 39.66
C PRO A 543 -49.51 0.85 39.56
N GLU A 544 -48.86 -0.23 39.98
CA GLU A 544 -49.37 -1.56 40.36
C GLU A 544 -49.32 -2.66 39.27
N GLU A 545 -48.32 -3.52 39.41
CA GLU A 545 -48.55 -4.93 39.67
C GLU A 545 -47.28 -5.63 40.16
N SER A 546 -47.36 -6.09 41.43
CA SER A 546 -46.34 -6.91 42.09
C SER A 546 -46.41 -8.34 41.52
N ALA A 547 -45.35 -8.81 40.87
CA ALA A 547 -45.13 -10.23 40.65
C ALA A 547 -43.77 -10.62 41.22
N SER A 548 -43.79 -11.51 42.17
CA SER A 548 -42.61 -12.11 42.86
C SER A 548 -41.77 -12.87 41.85
N VAL A 549 -40.50 -12.51 41.73
CA VAL A 549 -39.52 -13.25 40.94
C VAL A 549 -38.53 -13.90 41.92
N SER A 550 -38.42 -15.22 41.86
CA SER A 550 -37.41 -16.04 42.50
C SER A 550 -36.02 -15.65 42.06
N PRO A 551 -34.99 -15.74 42.95
CA PRO A 551 -33.62 -15.36 42.59
C PRO A 551 -33.03 -16.33 41.57
N SER A 552 -32.60 -15.79 40.43
CA SER A 552 -31.81 -16.46 39.41
C SER A 552 -30.38 -16.70 39.93
N PRO A 553 -29.73 -17.83 39.59
CA PRO A 553 -28.41 -18.13 40.08
C PRO A 553 -27.37 -17.14 39.56
N THR A 554 -26.51 -16.69 40.47
CA THR A 554 -25.34 -15.85 40.20
C THR A 554 -24.48 -16.46 39.08
N PRO A 555 -24.12 -15.71 38.02
CA PRO A 555 -23.21 -16.22 37.04
C PRO A 555 -21.81 -16.43 37.65
N THR A 556 -21.31 -17.62 37.52
CA THR A 556 -19.92 -17.98 37.84
C THR A 556 -19.00 -17.09 37.01
N PRO A 557 -17.97 -16.45 37.59
CA PRO A 557 -17.02 -15.65 36.81
C PRO A 557 -16.31 -16.53 35.82
N SER A 558 -16.41 -16.17 34.54
CA SER A 558 -15.65 -16.74 33.43
C SER A 558 -14.15 -16.56 33.75
N PRO A 559 -13.29 -17.54 33.46
CA PRO A 559 -11.88 -17.42 33.78
C PRO A 559 -11.31 -16.18 33.07
N SER A 560 -10.75 -15.29 33.88
CA SER A 560 -10.05 -14.09 33.48
C SER A 560 -8.98 -14.47 32.48
N ALA A 561 -9.09 -14.01 31.23
CA ALA A 561 -8.05 -14.18 30.24
C ALA A 561 -6.76 -13.53 30.80
N THR A 562 -5.73 -14.34 30.96
CA THR A 562 -4.42 -13.89 31.39
C THR A 562 -3.93 -12.83 30.38
N PRO A 563 -3.51 -11.63 30.81
CA PRO A 563 -2.97 -10.65 29.89
C PRO A 563 -1.75 -11.23 29.19
N VAL A 564 -1.76 -11.25 27.86
CA VAL A 564 -0.57 -11.60 27.07
C VAL A 564 0.52 -10.58 27.40
N PRO A 565 1.73 -11.00 27.77
CA PRO A 565 2.81 -10.07 28.07
C PRO A 565 3.06 -9.13 26.90
N VAL A 566 3.21 -7.84 27.17
CA VAL A 566 3.41 -6.76 26.18
C VAL A 566 4.68 -6.99 25.35
N ASP A 567 5.64 -7.77 25.84
CA ASP A 567 6.92 -8.09 25.19
C ASP A 567 6.85 -9.20 24.11
N ALA A 568 5.69 -9.81 23.89
CA ALA A 568 5.54 -10.93 22.94
C ALA A 568 5.08 -10.53 21.53
N SER A 569 4.90 -9.23 21.23
CA SER A 569 4.53 -8.79 19.88
C SER A 569 5.70 -8.95 18.91
N PRO A 570 5.47 -9.50 17.69
CA PRO A 570 6.53 -9.63 16.70
C PRO A 570 7.03 -8.25 16.29
N SER A 571 8.32 -8.15 15.98
CA SER A 571 8.88 -6.93 15.38
C SER A 571 8.45 -6.80 13.92
N PHE A 572 8.51 -5.58 13.38
CA PHE A 572 8.27 -5.34 11.96
C PHE A 572 9.17 -6.20 11.06
N LEU A 573 10.46 -6.35 11.42
CA LEU A 573 11.42 -7.16 10.67
C LEU A 573 11.04 -8.65 10.65
N GLN A 574 10.56 -9.19 11.76
CA GLN A 574 10.08 -10.58 11.82
C GLN A 574 8.86 -10.81 10.93
N ILE A 575 7.97 -9.82 10.81
CA ILE A 575 6.83 -9.88 9.89
C ILE A 575 7.32 -9.90 8.43
N MET A 576 8.26 -9.00 8.07
CA MET A 576 8.82 -8.96 6.73
C MET A 576 9.55 -10.25 6.36
N GLU A 577 10.27 -10.86 7.30
CA GLU A 577 10.91 -12.18 7.11
C GLU A 577 9.88 -13.28 6.85
N SER A 578 8.78 -13.28 7.59
CA SER A 578 7.71 -14.25 7.38
C SER A 578 7.01 -14.06 6.03
N ILE A 579 6.83 -12.81 5.58
CA ILE A 579 6.30 -12.51 4.23
C ILE A 579 7.26 -13.03 3.16
N ARG A 580 8.56 -12.80 3.31
CA ARG A 580 9.57 -13.31 2.37
C ARG A 580 9.58 -14.83 2.31
N ALA A 581 9.51 -15.50 3.45
CA ALA A 581 9.44 -16.95 3.51
C ALA A 581 8.19 -17.50 2.80
N ALA A 582 7.04 -16.84 2.98
CA ALA A 582 5.81 -17.20 2.29
C ALA A 582 5.92 -17.03 0.77
N ASP A 583 6.51 -15.92 0.30
CA ASP A 583 6.72 -15.66 -1.11
C ASP A 583 7.67 -16.67 -1.77
N SER A 584 8.66 -17.17 -1.04
CA SER A 584 9.65 -18.16 -1.52
C SER A 584 9.22 -19.62 -1.33
N ALA A 585 8.00 -19.88 -0.89
CA ALA A 585 7.49 -21.22 -0.65
C ALA A 585 7.56 -22.11 -1.91
N GLU A 586 7.60 -23.42 -1.70
CA GLU A 586 7.70 -24.39 -2.79
C GLU A 586 6.38 -24.57 -3.54
N SER A 587 5.25 -24.29 -2.88
CA SER A 587 3.91 -24.43 -3.46
C SER A 587 2.95 -23.38 -2.90
N VAL A 588 1.82 -23.20 -3.60
CA VAL A 588 0.73 -22.30 -3.16
C VAL A 588 0.12 -22.75 -1.82
N ASP A 589 0.06 -24.05 -1.55
CA ASP A 589 -0.46 -24.54 -0.28
C ASP A 589 0.51 -24.25 0.87
N ALA A 590 1.81 -24.47 0.69
CA ALA A 590 2.84 -24.09 1.66
C ALA A 590 2.87 -22.55 1.86
N GLN A 591 2.70 -21.78 0.79
CA GLN A 591 2.58 -20.32 0.88
C GLN A 591 1.39 -19.90 1.75
N ARG A 592 0.24 -20.57 1.58
CA ARG A 592 -0.97 -20.30 2.36
C ARG A 592 -0.77 -20.52 3.85
N GLU A 593 -0.10 -21.60 4.24
CA GLU A 593 0.23 -21.88 5.65
C GLU A 593 1.18 -20.83 6.24
N LEU A 594 2.18 -20.42 5.48
CA LEU A 594 3.11 -19.37 5.92
C LEU A 594 2.42 -18.01 6.02
N TYR A 595 1.49 -17.68 5.12
CA TYR A 595 0.69 -16.47 5.23
C TYR A 595 -0.26 -16.48 6.43
N ALA A 596 -0.74 -17.64 6.88
CA ALA A 596 -1.51 -17.72 8.13
C ALA A 596 -0.69 -17.20 9.33
N LYS A 597 0.62 -17.53 9.38
CA LYS A 597 1.55 -16.98 10.37
C LYS A 597 1.69 -15.45 10.23
N VAL A 598 1.86 -14.94 9.01
CA VAL A 598 1.96 -13.49 8.75
C VAL A 598 0.70 -12.76 9.25
N ILE A 599 -0.48 -13.29 8.94
CA ILE A 599 -1.76 -12.71 9.37
C ILE A 599 -1.85 -12.66 10.90
N SER A 600 -1.47 -13.73 11.58
CA SER A 600 -1.42 -13.79 13.05
C SER A 600 -0.44 -12.75 13.61
N GLN A 601 0.75 -12.63 13.04
CA GLN A 601 1.75 -11.64 13.44
C GLN A 601 1.24 -10.20 13.23
N LEU A 602 0.56 -9.93 12.12
CA LEU A 602 -0.05 -8.61 11.85
C LEU A 602 -1.17 -8.28 12.84
N GLY A 603 -1.98 -9.26 13.24
CA GLY A 603 -2.98 -9.10 14.29
C GLY A 603 -2.35 -8.73 15.64
N GLN A 604 -1.21 -9.35 15.99
CA GLN A 604 -0.48 -9.05 17.22
C GLN A 604 0.23 -7.68 17.18
N PHE A 605 0.84 -7.34 16.04
CA PHE A 605 1.56 -6.06 15.86
C PHE A 605 0.62 -4.87 15.65
N MET A 606 -0.54 -5.09 15.04
CA MET A 606 -1.61 -4.11 14.81
C MET A 606 -1.13 -2.83 14.11
N PRO A 607 -0.58 -2.90 12.89
CA PRO A 607 -0.22 -1.69 12.12
C PRO A 607 -1.44 -0.99 11.54
N ALA A 608 -2.56 -1.71 11.50
CA ALA A 608 -3.84 -1.25 10.99
C ALA A 608 -4.98 -2.00 11.66
N VAL A 609 -6.14 -1.37 11.70
CA VAL A 609 -7.38 -1.99 12.19
C VAL A 609 -8.26 -2.34 11.01
N PRO A 610 -8.49 -3.62 10.71
CA PRO A 610 -9.43 -4.03 9.67
C PRO A 610 -10.86 -3.65 10.04
N LEU A 611 -11.60 -3.09 9.10
CA LEU A 611 -12.99 -2.68 9.27
C LEU A 611 -13.93 -3.60 8.49
N LEU A 612 -13.85 -3.55 7.16
CA LEU A 612 -14.77 -4.25 6.26
C LEU A 612 -14.02 -4.86 5.07
N ASN A 613 -14.55 -5.97 4.57
CA ASN A 613 -14.33 -6.42 3.20
C ASN A 613 -15.55 -5.98 2.38
N ALA A 614 -15.41 -4.84 1.73
CA ALA A 614 -16.50 -4.16 1.05
C ALA A 614 -16.77 -4.75 -0.33
N THR A 615 -18.03 -4.92 -0.68
CA THR A 615 -18.48 -5.06 -2.07
C THR A 615 -18.75 -3.68 -2.66
N SER A 616 -18.79 -3.59 -3.98
CA SER A 616 -19.23 -2.41 -4.70
C SER A 616 -20.13 -2.79 -5.86
N LYS A 617 -20.90 -1.83 -6.35
CA LYS A 617 -21.82 -1.99 -7.46
C LYS A 617 -21.53 -0.95 -8.52
N VAL A 618 -21.59 -1.38 -9.77
CA VAL A 618 -21.59 -0.51 -10.95
C VAL A 618 -23.03 -0.36 -11.42
N ALA A 619 -23.40 0.76 -11.99
CA ALA A 619 -24.67 0.91 -12.68
C ALA A 619 -24.43 1.12 -14.17
N VAL A 620 -25.15 0.37 -15.01
CA VAL A 620 -24.92 0.31 -16.44
C VAL A 620 -26.27 0.41 -17.16
N SER A 621 -26.33 1.29 -18.17
CA SER A 621 -27.50 1.42 -19.03
C SER A 621 -27.80 0.11 -19.75
N ARG A 622 -29.10 -0.15 -19.98
CA ARG A 622 -29.54 -1.32 -20.73
C ARG A 622 -29.07 -1.34 -22.21
N SER A 623 -28.68 -0.20 -22.74
CA SER A 623 -28.11 -0.10 -24.09
C SER A 623 -26.69 -0.65 -24.18
N VAL A 624 -25.98 -0.83 -23.06
CA VAL A 624 -24.63 -1.34 -23.00
C VAL A 624 -24.65 -2.86 -22.85
N GLN A 625 -24.00 -3.56 -23.73
CA GLN A 625 -23.87 -5.02 -23.73
C GLN A 625 -22.41 -5.43 -23.50
N GLY A 626 -22.22 -6.57 -22.82
CA GLY A 626 -20.90 -7.14 -22.56
C GLY A 626 -20.14 -6.49 -21.42
N TYR A 627 -20.79 -5.70 -20.57
CA TYR A 627 -20.16 -5.15 -19.37
C TYR A 627 -19.87 -6.26 -18.35
N GLN A 628 -18.63 -6.36 -17.94
CA GLN A 628 -18.17 -7.31 -16.91
C GLN A 628 -17.41 -6.55 -15.83
N THR A 629 -17.70 -6.88 -14.59
CA THR A 629 -16.94 -6.38 -13.44
C THR A 629 -15.73 -7.26 -13.21
N GLU A 630 -14.63 -6.62 -12.82
CA GLU A 630 -13.39 -7.30 -12.47
C GLU A 630 -13.17 -7.30 -10.94
N GLN A 631 -12.47 -8.32 -10.45
CA GLN A 631 -12.22 -8.51 -9.03
C GLN A 631 -11.42 -7.35 -8.41
N ASN A 632 -10.51 -6.75 -9.18
CA ASN A 632 -9.70 -5.61 -8.76
C ASN A 632 -10.36 -4.24 -8.97
N ALA A 633 -11.63 -4.21 -9.35
CA ALA A 633 -12.41 -3.01 -9.66
C ALA A 633 -11.86 -2.17 -10.84
N ILE A 634 -11.17 -2.82 -11.77
CA ILE A 634 -10.65 -2.20 -13.01
C ILE A 634 -11.23 -2.95 -14.20
N GLU A 635 -12.22 -2.35 -14.86
CA GLU A 635 -12.94 -2.96 -15.97
C GLU A 635 -12.31 -2.64 -17.32
N PHE A 636 -12.45 -3.57 -18.28
CA PHE A 636 -12.00 -3.42 -19.67
C PHE A 636 -13.18 -3.15 -20.58
N PHE A 637 -13.07 -2.11 -21.41
CA PHE A 637 -14.16 -1.64 -22.27
C PHE A 637 -14.03 -2.07 -23.74
N SER A 638 -12.96 -2.78 -24.11
CA SER A 638 -12.70 -3.17 -25.49
C SER A 638 -13.74 -4.12 -26.08
N LYS A 639 -14.43 -4.88 -25.26
CA LYS A 639 -15.45 -5.88 -25.65
C LYS A 639 -16.89 -5.35 -25.58
N LEU A 640 -17.09 -4.09 -25.17
CA LEU A 640 -18.42 -3.49 -25.06
C LEU A 640 -19.07 -3.25 -26.42
N ARG A 641 -20.41 -3.32 -26.42
CA ARG A 641 -21.25 -3.00 -27.57
C ARG A 641 -22.37 -2.06 -27.12
N LEU A 642 -22.71 -1.11 -27.97
CA LEU A 642 -23.86 -0.21 -27.75
C LEU A 642 -24.96 -0.58 -28.74
N SER A 643 -26.18 -0.84 -28.23
CA SER A 643 -27.38 -1.18 -28.99
C SER A 643 -28.20 0.05 -29.35
#